data_bada750634cf2132b13b497d42a9cb07
#
_entry.id   bada750634cf2132b13b497d42a9cb07
#
_cell.length_a   1.000
_cell.length_b   1.000
_cell.length_c   1.000
_cell.angle_alpha   90.00
_cell.angle_beta   90.00
_cell.angle_gamma   90.00
#
_symmetry.space_group_name_H-M   'P 1'
#
loop_
_entity.id
_entity.type
_entity.pdbx_description
1 polymer ?
#
loop_
_entity_poly.entity_id
_entity_poly.type
_entity_poly.pdbx_seq_one_letter_code
_entity_poly.pdbx_strand_id
1 'polypeptide(L)'
;MATVKINGKEITVEDGTLILDAARQAGFEIPTFCYQARLSRLGSCRMCLVEIGGQKKLQPSCVTPVLHGMEVFTENQTVKSARASMLDFLLANHPLDCPTCDKGGECELQDFVFKSGPRHSAFSEKKRRFHDKDEILSPIIVKNHNRCIHCERCVRICDEVVGASALGGIGRGAKTQETSFWNTRLDCDHCGNCIEVCPVGSFMSLPYRYKSRPWDLKETDTVCPYCATGCQFTIGARNGEVLRVRSKIETGINKETLCARGRFGYPFIQSEKRLKSPMIKKNGALAACSWEEALSQVKLKFANAGKSAGIASARLTNEELYLFQKLMRNTFKTNNIDSGSRWADKATTTAMIDVCGLADEGVSISDAMKADLIFIIGSSVSDENPITDYLIRTAALDKRKTLIITYPRRIKLDNSASISLKYRPGSEHILVSAVTAAIEGKAVKADFSDVSEADIAMAAKKISTASNISVFAGTDFLRSINGKDALLEIENMTKAIKSSGKNIRVMPLLDRCNQRGAWDMGVHPVFLPGYKTAAGAGMDCGEILDASSKGGMDAVYILGEDVVSMYPDAGFARGALSKAGFIVVQDIFLTETAKMADVVLPGASYAEKDGTFTNQEGRVQRIRKAIQPVNGARGDLDILCSLGGFRYKCAGDVFDEIKKEAPAYKDITFDSLYGKGVLVKGEKIALSGQQPVNRKDIVSQAEDKQYPFLLITGNHLLHSGKLSQKALVLKQLLPEPFVEISGKDAAEMGIKDGDMVTVKGRYHEVRLKIRVKKGSLKGVAFIAENFEDIPVNLFFKKGEGIPRVKIIKSS
;
A
#
# COMPACT_ATOMS: atom_id res chain seq x y z
N MET A 1 29.94 -19.43 16.09
CA MET A 1 30.67 -18.29 15.44
C MET A 1 31.86 -18.85 14.68
N ALA A 2 32.00 -18.51 13.39
CA ALA A 2 33.12 -18.92 12.57
C ALA A 2 34.01 -17.71 12.22
N THR A 3 35.31 -17.82 12.42
CA THR A 3 36.29 -16.80 12.03
C THR A 3 36.86 -17.18 10.67
N VAL A 4 36.82 -16.27 9.70
CA VAL A 4 37.28 -16.44 8.33
C VAL A 4 38.18 -15.29 7.92
N LYS A 5 39.14 -15.56 7.06
CA LYS A 5 40.05 -14.56 6.49
C LYS A 5 39.66 -14.33 5.02
N ILE A 6 39.25 -13.12 4.66
CA ILE A 6 38.85 -12.76 3.31
C ILE A 6 39.82 -11.72 2.76
N ASN A 7 40.54 -12.05 1.69
CA ASN A 7 41.60 -11.22 1.12
C ASN A 7 42.58 -10.68 2.18
N GLY A 8 42.93 -11.50 3.16
CA GLY A 8 43.82 -11.12 4.28
C GLY A 8 43.13 -10.43 5.46
N LYS A 9 41.85 -10.01 5.34
CA LYS A 9 41.11 -9.40 6.44
C LYS A 9 40.32 -10.45 7.22
N GLU A 10 40.56 -10.50 8.55
CA GLU A 10 39.86 -11.42 9.44
C GLU A 10 38.47 -10.86 9.83
N ILE A 11 37.46 -11.72 9.84
CA ILE A 11 36.10 -11.41 10.29
C ILE A 11 35.48 -12.60 10.98
N THR A 12 34.71 -12.35 12.03
CA THR A 12 33.94 -13.39 12.76
C THR A 12 32.47 -13.21 12.43
N VAL A 13 31.82 -14.30 11.99
CA VAL A 13 30.42 -14.32 11.58
C VAL A 13 29.69 -15.48 12.26
N GLU A 14 28.36 -15.47 12.22
CA GLU A 14 27.53 -16.57 12.71
C GLU A 14 27.78 -17.85 11.90
N ASP A 15 27.64 -19.02 12.55
CA ASP A 15 27.76 -20.31 11.89
C ASP A 15 26.69 -20.44 10.79
N GLY A 16 27.08 -20.97 9.63
CA GLY A 16 26.20 -21.07 8.45
C GLY A 16 26.09 -19.81 7.60
N THR A 17 26.74 -18.70 7.98
CA THR A 17 26.85 -17.51 7.12
C THR A 17 27.54 -17.89 5.80
N LEU A 18 27.01 -17.42 4.67
CA LEU A 18 27.61 -17.69 3.36
C LEU A 18 28.80 -16.79 3.10
N ILE A 19 29.78 -17.29 2.35
CA ILE A 19 30.99 -16.54 1.98
C ILE A 19 30.65 -15.18 1.34
N LEU A 20 29.61 -15.11 0.50
CA LEU A 20 29.17 -13.87 -0.12
C LEU A 20 28.72 -12.83 0.92
N ASP A 21 27.96 -13.26 1.94
CA ASP A 21 27.45 -12.37 2.96
C ASP A 21 28.57 -11.95 3.95
N ALA A 22 29.49 -12.87 4.28
CA ALA A 22 30.68 -12.56 5.07
C ALA A 22 31.62 -11.58 4.32
N ALA A 23 31.82 -11.75 3.03
CA ALA A 23 32.62 -10.83 2.22
C ALA A 23 32.04 -9.41 2.21
N ARG A 24 30.72 -9.28 2.09
CA ARG A 24 30.04 -7.98 2.18
C ARG A 24 30.21 -7.31 3.52
N GLN A 25 30.11 -8.07 4.63
CA GLN A 25 30.36 -7.56 5.98
C GLN A 25 31.82 -7.11 6.15
N ALA A 26 32.76 -7.78 5.49
CA ALA A 26 34.15 -7.41 5.47
C ALA A 26 34.46 -6.20 4.54
N GLY A 27 33.48 -5.74 3.74
CA GLY A 27 33.61 -4.62 2.80
C GLY A 27 34.06 -5.03 1.39
N PHE A 28 34.00 -6.31 1.05
CA PHE A 28 34.35 -6.82 -0.29
C PHE A 28 33.11 -7.09 -1.13
N GLU A 29 33.07 -6.56 -2.35
CA GLU A 29 32.03 -6.83 -3.33
C GLU A 29 32.37 -8.04 -4.18
N ILE A 30 31.45 -9.00 -4.28
CA ILE A 30 31.54 -10.14 -5.18
C ILE A 30 30.40 -10.04 -6.19
N PRO A 31 30.67 -10.04 -7.52
CA PRO A 31 29.66 -9.88 -8.55
C PRO A 31 28.71 -11.09 -8.59
N THR A 32 27.42 -10.83 -8.86
CA THR A 32 26.40 -11.87 -8.94
C THR A 32 25.34 -11.50 -9.95
N PHE A 33 24.73 -12.49 -10.66
CA PHE A 33 23.52 -12.28 -11.46
C PHE A 33 22.31 -13.01 -10.91
N CYS A 34 22.45 -14.27 -10.48
CA CYS A 34 21.31 -15.03 -10.00
C CYS A 34 20.97 -14.75 -8.53
N TYR A 35 21.89 -14.23 -7.74
CA TYR A 35 21.68 -13.88 -6.35
C TYR A 35 20.86 -12.60 -6.19
N GLN A 36 19.91 -12.65 -5.26
CA GLN A 36 19.20 -11.50 -4.73
C GLN A 36 18.88 -11.81 -3.25
N ALA A 37 19.15 -10.88 -2.35
CA ALA A 37 19.15 -11.13 -0.90
C ALA A 37 17.84 -11.69 -0.33
N ARG A 38 16.72 -11.41 -0.98
CA ARG A 38 15.37 -11.82 -0.55
C ARG A 38 14.87 -13.11 -1.19
N LEU A 39 15.63 -13.66 -2.14
CA LEU A 39 15.23 -14.85 -2.89
C LEU A 39 16.04 -16.06 -2.45
N SER A 40 15.47 -17.22 -2.67
CA SER A 40 16.17 -18.49 -2.48
C SER A 40 17.49 -18.51 -3.27
N ARG A 41 18.46 -19.28 -2.79
CA ARG A 41 19.81 -19.35 -3.39
C ARG A 41 19.80 -20.33 -4.57
N LEU A 42 20.13 -19.87 -5.78
CA LEU A 42 20.16 -20.70 -6.98
C LEU A 42 21.57 -21.20 -7.34
N GLY A 43 22.58 -20.36 -7.20
CA GLY A 43 23.98 -20.70 -7.51
C GLY A 43 24.26 -21.02 -9.00
N SER A 44 23.39 -20.57 -9.94
CA SER A 44 23.49 -20.95 -11.37
C SER A 44 24.47 -20.13 -12.18
N CYS A 45 24.56 -18.81 -11.96
CA CYS A 45 25.30 -17.90 -12.84
C CYS A 45 26.82 -17.98 -12.72
N ARG A 46 27.37 -18.55 -11.66
CA ARG A 46 28.81 -18.73 -11.36
C ARG A 46 29.66 -17.44 -11.36
N MET A 47 29.04 -16.26 -11.40
CA MET A 47 29.79 -15.00 -11.28
C MET A 47 30.42 -14.80 -9.90
N CYS A 48 29.87 -15.43 -8.88
CA CYS A 48 30.34 -15.31 -7.49
C CYS A 48 31.46 -16.30 -7.11
N LEU A 49 32.16 -16.89 -8.07
CA LEU A 49 33.26 -17.80 -7.79
C LEU A 49 34.36 -17.10 -6.97
N VAL A 50 34.86 -17.82 -5.96
CA VAL A 50 35.99 -17.45 -5.11
C VAL A 50 36.95 -18.63 -4.97
N GLU A 51 38.23 -18.36 -4.68
CA GLU A 51 39.18 -19.38 -4.30
C GLU A 51 39.22 -19.55 -2.78
N ILE A 52 39.26 -20.78 -2.32
CA ILE A 52 39.41 -21.12 -0.91
C ILE A 52 40.76 -21.80 -0.73
N GLY A 53 41.58 -21.28 0.22
CA GLY A 53 42.90 -21.83 0.53
C GLY A 53 42.85 -23.33 0.77
N GLY A 54 43.75 -24.07 0.12
CA GLY A 54 43.82 -25.54 0.17
C GLY A 54 42.81 -26.31 -0.70
N GLN A 55 41.91 -25.61 -1.41
CA GLN A 55 40.94 -26.26 -2.33
C GLN A 55 41.39 -26.10 -3.79
N LYS A 56 41.33 -27.19 -4.57
CA LYS A 56 41.71 -27.16 -6.00
C LYS A 56 40.68 -26.50 -6.92
N LYS A 57 39.43 -26.43 -6.47
CA LYS A 57 38.29 -25.92 -7.28
C LYS A 57 37.71 -24.64 -6.69
N LEU A 58 37.44 -23.66 -7.54
CA LEU A 58 36.71 -22.45 -7.16
C LEU A 58 35.32 -22.80 -6.68
N GLN A 59 34.86 -22.10 -5.64
CA GLN A 59 33.53 -22.30 -5.03
C GLN A 59 32.60 -21.11 -5.27
N PRO A 60 31.30 -21.37 -5.46
CA PRO A 60 30.31 -20.30 -5.59
C PRO A 60 29.96 -19.71 -4.22
N SER A 61 30.46 -18.51 -3.89
CA SER A 61 30.33 -17.85 -2.59
C SER A 61 28.88 -17.68 -2.12
N CYS A 62 27.91 -17.57 -3.06
CA CYS A 62 26.50 -17.35 -2.72
C CYS A 62 25.76 -18.59 -2.16
N VAL A 63 26.37 -19.77 -2.19
CA VAL A 63 25.80 -21.05 -1.69
C VAL A 63 26.77 -21.82 -0.81
N THR A 64 28.00 -21.34 -0.61
CA THR A 64 29.02 -21.99 0.21
C THR A 64 29.07 -21.34 1.60
N PRO A 65 28.83 -22.10 2.69
CA PRO A 65 28.92 -21.57 4.03
C PRO A 65 30.38 -21.35 4.45
N VAL A 66 30.59 -20.38 5.33
CA VAL A 66 31.87 -20.14 6.00
C VAL A 66 32.17 -21.26 6.99
N LEU A 67 33.42 -21.72 7.02
CA LEU A 67 33.96 -22.60 8.04
C LEU A 67 35.06 -21.89 8.81
N HIS A 68 35.21 -22.23 10.11
CA HIS A 68 36.26 -21.65 10.95
C HIS A 68 37.65 -21.92 10.37
N GLY A 69 38.50 -20.89 10.36
CA GLY A 69 39.87 -20.97 9.79
C GLY A 69 39.95 -20.93 8.25
N MET A 70 38.82 -20.75 7.56
CA MET A 70 38.79 -20.65 6.10
C MET A 70 39.50 -19.38 5.62
N GLU A 71 40.33 -19.51 4.59
CA GLU A 71 40.95 -18.39 3.89
C GLU A 71 40.36 -18.28 2.48
N VAL A 72 39.81 -17.10 2.13
CA VAL A 72 39.04 -16.83 0.91
C VAL A 72 39.67 -15.71 0.11
N PHE A 73 39.90 -15.96 -1.18
CA PHE A 73 40.42 -14.97 -2.13
C PHE A 73 39.34 -14.63 -3.15
N THR A 74 38.95 -13.34 -3.20
CA THR A 74 37.87 -12.86 -4.07
C THR A 74 38.34 -12.18 -5.33
N GLU A 75 39.62 -11.84 -5.48
CA GLU A 75 40.12 -10.99 -6.57
C GLU A 75 41.47 -11.40 -7.13
N ASN A 76 42.01 -12.59 -6.82
CA ASN A 76 43.25 -13.07 -7.40
C ASN A 76 43.07 -13.39 -8.90
N GLN A 77 44.18 -13.69 -9.60
CA GLN A 77 44.19 -13.91 -11.05
C GLN A 77 43.30 -15.09 -11.47
N THR A 78 43.27 -16.19 -10.71
CA THR A 78 42.44 -17.36 -10.95
C THR A 78 40.97 -17.02 -10.96
N VAL A 79 40.51 -16.25 -9.95
CA VAL A 79 39.13 -15.80 -9.82
C VAL A 79 38.74 -14.83 -10.93
N LYS A 80 39.64 -13.86 -11.27
CA LYS A 80 39.41 -12.90 -12.34
C LYS A 80 39.28 -13.61 -13.71
N SER A 81 40.16 -14.56 -14.01
CA SER A 81 40.09 -15.35 -15.26
C SER A 81 38.80 -16.16 -15.35
N ALA A 82 38.37 -16.80 -14.26
CA ALA A 82 37.13 -17.58 -14.22
C ALA A 82 35.88 -16.69 -14.44
N ARG A 83 35.85 -15.50 -13.84
CA ARG A 83 34.72 -14.55 -14.05
C ARG A 83 34.69 -13.99 -15.47
N ALA A 84 35.86 -13.68 -16.07
CA ALA A 84 35.96 -13.25 -17.46
C ALA A 84 35.41 -14.34 -18.41
N SER A 85 35.72 -15.62 -18.16
CA SER A 85 35.16 -16.74 -18.92
C SER A 85 33.67 -16.86 -18.75
N MET A 86 33.13 -16.67 -17.54
CA MET A 86 31.67 -16.68 -17.32
C MET A 86 30.94 -15.55 -18.06
N LEU A 87 31.56 -14.35 -18.13
CA LEU A 87 31.03 -13.23 -18.91
C LEU A 87 31.07 -13.55 -20.40
N ASP A 88 32.13 -14.17 -20.91
CA ASP A 88 32.24 -14.58 -22.32
C ASP A 88 31.16 -15.61 -22.70
N PHE A 89 30.89 -16.60 -21.83
CA PHE A 89 29.77 -17.54 -22.02
C PHE A 89 28.43 -16.83 -22.10
N LEU A 90 28.17 -15.83 -21.24
CA LEU A 90 26.94 -15.04 -21.30
C LEU A 90 26.86 -14.24 -22.59
N LEU A 91 27.96 -13.65 -23.04
CA LEU A 91 28.05 -12.85 -24.26
C LEU A 91 27.98 -13.69 -25.54
N ALA A 92 28.27 -14.99 -25.48
CA ALA A 92 28.18 -15.89 -26.64
C ALA A 92 26.84 -15.79 -27.36
N ASN A 93 25.74 -15.67 -26.59
CA ASN A 93 24.38 -15.55 -27.15
C ASN A 93 23.69 -14.20 -26.91
N HIS A 94 24.18 -13.38 -25.98
CA HIS A 94 23.58 -12.06 -25.70
C HIS A 94 23.75 -11.11 -26.91
N PRO A 95 22.66 -10.45 -27.40
CA PRO A 95 22.77 -9.53 -28.53
C PRO A 95 23.53 -8.26 -28.13
N LEU A 96 24.33 -7.73 -29.06
CA LEU A 96 25.09 -6.50 -28.90
C LEU A 96 24.25 -5.29 -29.34
N ASP A 97 23.05 -5.14 -28.80
CA ASP A 97 22.05 -4.14 -29.17
C ASP A 97 21.82 -3.09 -28.08
N CYS A 98 22.83 -2.84 -27.23
CA CYS A 98 22.78 -1.86 -26.12
C CYS A 98 22.26 -0.47 -26.54
N PRO A 99 22.60 0.09 -27.71
CA PRO A 99 22.06 1.37 -28.16
C PRO A 99 20.54 1.39 -28.30
N THR A 100 19.89 0.27 -28.56
CA THR A 100 18.42 0.12 -28.69
C THR A 100 17.77 -0.54 -27.49
N CYS A 101 18.55 -0.89 -26.45
CA CYS A 101 18.07 -1.52 -25.23
C CYS A 101 17.73 -0.48 -24.17
N ASP A 102 16.51 -0.49 -23.61
CA ASP A 102 16.12 0.44 -22.54
C ASP A 102 16.93 0.26 -21.25
N LYS A 103 17.59 -0.89 -21.05
CA LYS A 103 18.46 -1.14 -19.91
C LYS A 103 19.88 -0.56 -20.09
N GLY A 104 20.21 -0.03 -21.27
CA GLY A 104 21.51 0.59 -21.55
C GLY A 104 21.80 1.75 -20.59
N GLY A 105 22.94 1.70 -19.89
CA GLY A 105 23.33 2.64 -18.83
C GLY A 105 22.91 2.28 -17.41
N GLU A 106 22.14 1.17 -17.22
CA GLU A 106 21.79 0.63 -15.91
C GLU A 106 21.73 -0.92 -15.93
N CYS A 107 22.62 -1.52 -16.74
CA CYS A 107 22.65 -2.96 -17.01
C CYS A 107 23.79 -3.63 -16.25
N GLU A 108 23.48 -4.51 -15.29
CA GLU A 108 24.50 -5.25 -14.51
C GLU A 108 25.48 -6.03 -15.41
N LEU A 109 25.00 -6.61 -16.53
CA LEU A 109 25.88 -7.30 -17.48
C LEU A 109 26.84 -6.33 -18.16
N GLN A 110 26.37 -5.17 -18.60
CA GLN A 110 27.21 -4.15 -19.24
C GLN A 110 28.30 -3.68 -18.28
N ASP A 111 27.93 -3.38 -17.02
CA ASP A 111 28.87 -2.89 -16.01
C ASP A 111 29.94 -3.93 -15.67
N PHE A 112 29.54 -5.22 -15.50
CA PHE A 112 30.51 -6.29 -15.22
C PHE A 112 31.41 -6.59 -16.41
N VAL A 113 30.92 -6.49 -17.65
CA VAL A 113 31.74 -6.64 -18.85
C VAL A 113 32.78 -5.52 -18.94
N PHE A 114 32.39 -4.27 -18.69
CA PHE A 114 33.35 -3.14 -18.63
C PHE A 114 34.40 -3.32 -17.54
N LYS A 115 33.98 -3.78 -16.33
CA LYS A 115 34.88 -3.93 -15.18
C LYS A 115 35.86 -5.12 -15.33
N SER A 116 35.40 -6.27 -15.88
CA SER A 116 36.13 -7.54 -15.77
C SER A 116 35.90 -8.50 -16.94
N GLY A 117 35.23 -8.07 -17.99
CA GLY A 117 34.93 -8.91 -19.15
C GLY A 117 36.13 -9.08 -20.11
N PRO A 118 36.03 -10.03 -21.04
CA PRO A 118 37.01 -10.21 -22.10
C PRO A 118 36.97 -9.02 -23.07
N ARG A 119 38.12 -8.66 -23.64
CA ARG A 119 38.20 -7.63 -24.69
C ARG A 119 37.67 -8.12 -26.04
N HIS A 120 37.78 -9.41 -26.29
CA HIS A 120 37.36 -10.10 -27.51
C HIS A 120 36.64 -11.37 -27.11
N SER A 121 35.59 -11.76 -27.83
CA SER A 121 34.91 -13.03 -27.60
C SER A 121 35.77 -14.20 -28.08
N ALA A 122 35.81 -15.26 -27.30
CA ALA A 122 36.36 -16.55 -27.71
C ALA A 122 35.46 -17.34 -28.67
N PHE A 123 34.19 -16.92 -28.83
CA PHE A 123 33.18 -17.59 -29.63
C PHE A 123 33.02 -16.92 -31.00
N SER A 124 33.07 -17.71 -32.06
CA SER A 124 32.86 -17.28 -33.44
C SER A 124 31.50 -17.68 -34.01
N GLU A 125 30.76 -18.53 -33.30
CA GLU A 125 29.45 -19.07 -33.71
C GLU A 125 28.39 -17.99 -33.76
N LYS A 126 27.40 -18.19 -34.63
CA LYS A 126 26.22 -17.31 -34.68
C LYS A 126 25.45 -17.35 -33.37
N LYS A 127 25.14 -16.17 -32.84
CA LYS A 127 24.33 -16.05 -31.63
C LYS A 127 22.93 -16.66 -31.86
N ARG A 128 22.48 -17.44 -30.88
CA ARG A 128 21.13 -18.01 -30.88
C ARG A 128 20.08 -16.91 -30.86
N ARG A 129 19.02 -17.06 -31.62
CA ARG A 129 17.85 -16.20 -31.60
C ARG A 129 16.59 -17.02 -31.33
N PHE A 130 15.76 -16.56 -30.40
CA PHE A 130 14.46 -17.14 -30.10
C PHE A 130 13.37 -16.54 -30.95
N HIS A 131 13.30 -15.21 -30.97
CA HIS A 131 12.30 -14.41 -31.66
C HIS A 131 12.93 -13.15 -32.24
N ASP A 132 12.42 -12.71 -33.37
CA ASP A 132 12.88 -11.47 -34.03
C ASP A 132 12.28 -10.21 -33.36
N LYS A 133 11.13 -10.36 -32.70
CA LYS A 133 10.40 -9.27 -32.05
C LYS A 133 10.27 -9.49 -30.55
N ASP A 134 10.12 -8.39 -29.83
CA ASP A 134 9.80 -8.41 -28.40
C ASP A 134 8.37 -8.90 -28.18
N GLU A 135 8.18 -9.71 -27.15
CA GLU A 135 6.88 -10.25 -26.75
C GLU A 135 6.20 -9.32 -25.74
N ILE A 136 4.96 -8.92 -26.02
CA ILE A 136 4.12 -8.12 -25.10
C ILE A 136 3.35 -9.10 -24.21
N LEU A 137 3.86 -9.29 -22.98
CA LEU A 137 3.26 -10.20 -22.00
C LEU A 137 2.06 -9.58 -21.28
N SER A 138 2.00 -8.25 -21.20
CA SER A 138 0.88 -7.50 -20.62
C SER A 138 0.92 -6.04 -21.08
N PRO A 139 -0.09 -5.21 -20.81
CA PRO A 139 -0.05 -3.76 -21.11
C PRO A 139 1.13 -2.99 -20.49
N ILE A 140 1.84 -3.61 -19.54
CA ILE A 140 2.96 -2.96 -18.83
C ILE A 140 4.29 -3.70 -18.95
N ILE A 141 4.28 -4.94 -19.39
CA ILE A 141 5.47 -5.81 -19.42
C ILE A 141 5.77 -6.26 -20.85
N VAL A 142 6.95 -5.95 -21.30
CA VAL A 142 7.50 -6.46 -22.55
C VAL A 142 8.75 -7.29 -22.27
N LYS A 143 8.91 -8.38 -22.99
CA LYS A 143 10.02 -9.32 -22.85
C LYS A 143 10.81 -9.45 -24.14
N ASN A 144 12.16 -9.37 -24.03
CA ASN A 144 13.09 -9.76 -25.07
C ASN A 144 13.79 -11.04 -24.62
N HIS A 145 13.49 -12.16 -25.28
CA HIS A 145 14.06 -13.46 -24.94
C HIS A 145 15.54 -13.58 -25.26
N ASN A 146 16.02 -12.92 -26.30
CA ASN A 146 17.40 -12.96 -26.72
C ASN A 146 18.36 -12.30 -25.72
N ARG A 147 17.85 -11.32 -24.92
CA ARG A 147 18.64 -10.64 -23.88
C ARG A 147 18.64 -11.37 -22.54
N CYS A 148 17.86 -12.46 -22.40
CA CYS A 148 17.79 -13.21 -21.15
C CYS A 148 19.09 -13.97 -20.87
N ILE A 149 19.57 -13.88 -19.61
CA ILE A 149 20.77 -14.60 -19.13
C ILE A 149 20.43 -15.75 -18.18
N HIS A 150 19.18 -16.19 -18.15
CA HIS A 150 18.67 -17.34 -17.38
C HIS A 150 19.02 -17.28 -15.87
N CYS A 151 18.97 -16.09 -15.25
CA CYS A 151 19.26 -15.90 -13.83
C CYS A 151 18.08 -16.25 -12.91
N GLU A 152 16.88 -16.42 -13.46
CA GLU A 152 15.62 -16.76 -12.77
C GLU A 152 15.21 -15.82 -11.63
N ARG A 153 15.78 -14.63 -11.51
CA ARG A 153 15.33 -13.64 -10.50
C ARG A 153 13.85 -13.29 -10.70
N CYS A 154 13.38 -13.17 -11.96
CA CYS A 154 12.00 -12.82 -12.29
C CYS A 154 11.00 -13.90 -11.90
N VAL A 155 11.33 -15.18 -12.07
CA VAL A 155 10.50 -16.32 -11.67
C VAL A 155 10.39 -16.37 -10.15
N ARG A 156 11.53 -16.33 -9.45
CA ARG A 156 11.58 -16.41 -7.98
C ARG A 156 10.94 -15.23 -7.28
N ILE A 157 11.12 -14.00 -7.76
CA ILE A 157 10.44 -12.84 -7.14
C ILE A 157 8.93 -12.92 -7.31
N CYS A 158 8.46 -13.43 -8.46
CA CYS A 158 7.04 -13.62 -8.75
C CYS A 158 6.40 -14.68 -7.86
N ASP A 159 7.12 -15.74 -7.56
CA ASP A 159 6.66 -16.85 -6.73
C ASP A 159 6.84 -16.58 -5.23
N GLU A 160 8.08 -16.41 -4.78
CA GLU A 160 8.45 -16.37 -3.36
C GLU A 160 7.98 -15.09 -2.64
N VAL A 161 8.02 -13.94 -3.31
CA VAL A 161 7.70 -12.65 -2.70
C VAL A 161 6.29 -12.19 -3.06
N VAL A 162 5.98 -12.11 -4.35
CA VAL A 162 4.68 -11.63 -4.83
C VAL A 162 3.59 -12.68 -4.65
N GLY A 163 3.93 -13.97 -4.78
CA GLY A 163 3.00 -15.10 -4.67
C GLY A 163 1.97 -15.16 -5.80
N ALA A 164 2.31 -14.60 -6.97
CA ALA A 164 1.47 -14.69 -8.16
C ALA A 164 1.83 -15.90 -9.02
N SER A 165 3.07 -16.40 -8.93
CA SER A 165 3.60 -17.58 -9.66
C SER A 165 3.27 -17.55 -11.15
N ALA A 166 3.22 -16.34 -11.75
CA ALA A 166 2.78 -16.12 -13.14
C ALA A 166 3.90 -16.38 -14.19
N LEU A 167 5.13 -16.54 -13.72
CA LEU A 167 6.31 -16.75 -14.54
C LEU A 167 6.93 -18.11 -14.21
N GLY A 168 7.41 -18.81 -15.23
CA GLY A 168 8.14 -20.07 -15.09
C GLY A 168 9.11 -20.28 -16.23
N GLY A 169 9.97 -21.31 -16.10
CA GLY A 169 10.81 -21.80 -17.19
C GLY A 169 10.02 -22.75 -18.09
N ILE A 170 9.93 -22.46 -19.38
CA ILE A 170 9.38 -23.37 -20.39
C ILE A 170 10.49 -23.89 -21.29
N GLY A 171 10.30 -25.08 -21.86
CA GLY A 171 11.34 -25.76 -22.63
C GLY A 171 12.47 -26.31 -21.76
N ARG A 172 13.54 -26.80 -22.39
CA ARG A 172 14.74 -27.25 -21.68
C ARG A 172 16.01 -27.06 -22.51
N GLY A 173 17.14 -27.05 -21.83
CA GLY A 173 18.45 -26.88 -22.47
C GLY A 173 18.55 -25.57 -23.26
N ALA A 174 19.01 -25.62 -24.48
CA ALA A 174 19.16 -24.45 -25.34
C ALA A 174 17.83 -23.77 -25.72
N LYS A 175 16.69 -24.40 -25.48
CA LYS A 175 15.35 -23.84 -25.75
C LYS A 175 14.64 -23.29 -24.51
N THR A 176 15.31 -23.26 -23.37
CA THR A 176 14.72 -22.72 -22.12
C THR A 176 14.40 -21.23 -22.27
N GLN A 177 13.21 -20.83 -21.82
CA GLN A 177 12.73 -19.44 -21.78
C GLN A 177 11.99 -19.19 -20.48
N GLU A 178 12.29 -18.13 -19.77
CA GLU A 178 11.52 -17.66 -18.63
C GLU A 178 10.41 -16.75 -19.13
N THR A 179 9.17 -17.24 -19.12
CA THR A 179 8.00 -16.52 -19.63
C THR A 179 6.70 -16.97 -18.93
N SER A 180 5.56 -16.55 -19.44
CA SER A 180 4.25 -17.01 -18.98
C SER A 180 3.99 -18.46 -19.39
N PHE A 181 3.13 -19.15 -18.64
CA PHE A 181 2.69 -20.49 -19.02
C PHE A 181 1.94 -20.44 -20.35
N TRP A 182 2.25 -21.41 -21.24
CA TRP A 182 1.63 -21.54 -22.57
C TRP A 182 1.86 -20.35 -23.51
N ASN A 183 2.85 -19.48 -23.24
CA ASN A 183 3.10 -18.26 -24.01
C ASN A 183 1.85 -17.36 -24.14
N THR A 184 1.00 -17.33 -23.12
CA THR A 184 -0.18 -16.48 -23.05
C THR A 184 0.14 -15.16 -22.35
N ARG A 185 -0.83 -14.24 -22.29
CA ARG A 185 -0.72 -13.05 -21.45
C ARG A 185 -0.58 -13.46 -19.99
N LEU A 186 0.21 -12.67 -19.24
CA LEU A 186 0.42 -12.90 -17.81
C LEU A 186 -0.89 -12.71 -17.03
N ASP A 187 -1.29 -13.73 -16.29
CA ASP A 187 -2.27 -13.63 -15.20
C ASP A 187 -1.51 -13.36 -13.90
N CYS A 188 -1.35 -12.08 -13.54
CA CYS A 188 -0.48 -11.67 -12.45
C CYS A 188 -0.96 -10.37 -11.77
N ASP A 189 -0.26 -9.97 -10.71
CA ASP A 189 -0.51 -8.71 -9.97
C ASP A 189 -0.11 -7.44 -10.74
N HIS A 190 0.49 -7.55 -11.89
CA HIS A 190 1.03 -6.43 -12.70
C HIS A 190 1.95 -5.49 -11.91
N CYS A 191 2.66 -6.00 -10.91
CA CYS A 191 3.49 -5.22 -10.01
C CYS A 191 4.82 -4.72 -10.62
N GLY A 192 5.28 -5.35 -11.72
CA GLY A 192 6.54 -5.00 -12.41
C GLY A 192 7.81 -5.36 -11.63
N ASN A 193 7.74 -6.18 -10.57
CA ASN A 193 8.93 -6.59 -9.82
C ASN A 193 9.87 -7.46 -10.67
N CYS A 194 9.35 -8.19 -11.65
CA CYS A 194 10.15 -8.92 -12.65
C CYS A 194 11.01 -7.97 -13.52
N ILE A 195 10.52 -6.74 -13.80
CA ILE A 195 11.29 -5.70 -14.50
C ILE A 195 12.42 -5.18 -13.60
N GLU A 196 12.12 -4.91 -12.33
CA GLU A 196 13.07 -4.34 -11.37
C GLU A 196 14.25 -5.26 -11.10
N VAL A 197 13.98 -6.56 -10.84
CA VAL A 197 15.04 -7.52 -10.50
C VAL A 197 15.80 -8.06 -11.71
N CYS A 198 15.35 -7.76 -12.94
CA CYS A 198 16.03 -8.22 -14.14
C CYS A 198 17.37 -7.47 -14.30
N PRO A 199 18.51 -8.19 -14.28
CA PRO A 199 19.82 -7.55 -14.36
C PRO A 199 20.16 -7.03 -15.75
N VAL A 200 19.37 -7.41 -16.75
CA VAL A 200 19.58 -7.09 -18.18
C VAL A 200 18.28 -6.55 -18.82
N GLY A 201 18.32 -6.15 -20.07
CA GLY A 201 17.17 -5.62 -20.82
C GLY A 201 16.22 -6.68 -21.36
N SER A 202 16.02 -7.79 -20.63
CA SER A 202 15.07 -8.84 -21.02
C SER A 202 13.64 -8.50 -20.62
N PHE A 203 13.36 -8.22 -19.33
CA PHE A 203 12.09 -7.67 -18.90
C PHE A 203 12.17 -6.14 -18.85
N MET A 204 11.23 -5.47 -19.53
CA MET A 204 11.21 -4.00 -19.64
C MET A 204 9.79 -3.47 -19.44
N SER A 205 9.71 -2.19 -19.05
CA SER A 205 8.43 -1.50 -18.86
C SER A 205 7.91 -0.96 -20.21
N LEU A 206 6.77 -1.45 -20.66
CA LEU A 206 6.14 -0.95 -21.89
C LEU A 206 5.79 0.55 -21.80
N PRO A 207 5.20 1.07 -20.70
CA PRO A 207 4.91 2.49 -20.54
C PRO A 207 6.13 3.41 -20.58
N TYR A 208 7.32 2.91 -20.20
CA TYR A 208 8.56 3.69 -20.21
C TYR A 208 9.38 3.50 -21.49
N ARG A 209 9.14 2.44 -22.25
CA ARG A 209 9.96 2.02 -23.38
C ARG A 209 10.23 3.14 -24.36
N TYR A 210 11.51 3.36 -24.63
CA TYR A 210 12.06 4.36 -25.57
C TYR A 210 11.80 5.83 -25.23
N LYS A 211 11.33 6.14 -24.02
CA LYS A 211 11.04 7.52 -23.61
C LYS A 211 12.25 8.31 -23.15
N SER A 212 13.22 7.65 -22.51
CA SER A 212 14.40 8.34 -21.98
C SER A 212 15.54 7.37 -21.72
N ARG A 213 16.75 7.90 -21.54
CA ARG A 213 17.91 7.17 -21.01
C ARG A 213 18.05 7.43 -19.52
N PRO A 214 18.69 6.51 -18.75
CA PRO A 214 18.87 6.70 -17.30
C PRO A 214 19.55 8.02 -16.93
N TRP A 215 20.57 8.40 -17.68
CA TRP A 215 21.34 9.64 -17.43
C TRP A 215 20.61 10.94 -17.80
N ASP A 216 19.51 10.88 -18.55
CA ASP A 216 18.66 12.03 -18.87
C ASP A 216 17.61 12.30 -17.80
N LEU A 217 17.47 11.41 -16.83
CA LEU A 217 16.45 11.50 -15.79
C LEU A 217 17.00 12.23 -14.56
N LYS A 218 16.23 13.19 -14.07
CA LYS A 218 16.37 13.68 -12.70
C LYS A 218 15.65 12.71 -11.76
N GLU A 219 16.42 11.99 -10.95
CA GLU A 219 15.89 11.05 -9.99
C GLU A 219 15.61 11.74 -8.64
N THR A 220 14.46 11.48 -8.06
CA THR A 220 14.01 12.05 -6.77
C THR A 220 13.40 10.96 -5.92
N ASP A 221 13.99 10.74 -4.75
CA ASP A 221 13.48 9.80 -3.76
C ASP A 221 12.29 10.38 -3.02
N THR A 222 11.22 9.60 -2.90
CA THR A 222 9.97 10.03 -2.26
C THR A 222 9.19 8.84 -1.70
N VAL A 223 7.97 9.06 -1.23
CA VAL A 223 7.09 8.06 -0.62
C VAL A 223 5.82 7.90 -1.45
N CYS A 224 5.32 6.68 -1.53
CA CYS A 224 4.13 6.31 -2.27
C CYS A 224 2.85 6.96 -1.67
N PRO A 225 1.98 7.60 -2.48
CA PRO A 225 0.78 8.29 -2.00
C PRO A 225 -0.46 7.38 -1.88
N TYR A 226 -0.33 6.05 -2.06
CA TYR A 226 -1.51 5.18 -2.18
C TYR A 226 -1.99 4.63 -0.84
N CYS A 227 -1.24 3.78 -0.17
CA CYS A 227 -1.66 3.16 1.10
C CYS A 227 -0.68 3.43 2.23
N ALA A 228 -1.08 3.15 3.46
CA ALA A 228 -0.32 3.47 4.66
C ALA A 228 0.93 2.60 4.91
N THR A 229 1.27 1.67 4.04
CA THR A 229 2.52 0.91 4.18
C THR A 229 3.75 1.82 4.15
N GLY A 230 3.72 2.94 3.42
CA GLY A 230 4.83 3.89 3.37
C GLY A 230 6.01 3.41 2.51
N CYS A 231 5.72 2.83 1.34
CA CYS A 231 6.75 2.39 0.39
C CYS A 231 7.58 3.56 -0.11
N GLN A 232 8.91 3.42 -0.07
CA GLN A 232 9.82 4.37 -0.67
C GLN A 232 10.16 3.97 -2.10
N PHE A 233 10.24 4.97 -2.97
CA PHE A 233 10.59 4.78 -4.37
C PHE A 233 11.27 6.03 -4.95
N THR A 234 11.87 5.88 -6.11
CA THR A 234 12.53 6.95 -6.87
C THR A 234 11.69 7.30 -8.08
N ILE A 235 11.34 8.58 -8.22
CA ILE A 235 10.71 9.14 -9.42
C ILE A 235 11.81 9.55 -10.39
N GLY A 236 11.73 9.07 -11.63
CA GLY A 236 12.54 9.55 -12.74
C GLY A 236 11.74 10.54 -13.58
N ALA A 237 12.15 11.81 -13.59
CA ALA A 237 11.50 12.88 -14.34
C ALA A 237 12.45 13.50 -15.38
N ARG A 238 11.88 13.95 -16.50
CA ARG A 238 12.59 14.69 -17.56
C ARG A 238 11.68 15.79 -18.09
N ASN A 239 12.19 16.99 -18.26
CA ASN A 239 11.46 18.15 -18.78
C ASN A 239 10.14 18.44 -18.05
N GLY A 240 10.08 18.22 -16.72
CA GLY A 240 8.86 18.42 -15.93
C GLY A 240 7.86 17.27 -16.00
N GLU A 241 8.17 16.18 -16.72
CA GLU A 241 7.32 15.01 -16.85
C GLU A 241 7.88 13.83 -16.05
N VAL A 242 7.03 13.14 -15.30
CA VAL A 242 7.37 11.88 -14.62
C VAL A 242 7.26 10.74 -15.62
N LEU A 243 8.37 10.07 -15.90
CA LEU A 243 8.45 9.02 -16.91
C LEU A 243 8.46 7.62 -16.32
N ARG A 244 9.02 7.44 -15.12
CA ARG A 244 9.07 6.15 -14.45
C ARG A 244 9.11 6.26 -12.94
N VAL A 245 8.78 5.16 -12.26
CA VAL A 245 9.00 4.95 -10.83
C VAL A 245 9.76 3.64 -10.64
N ARG A 246 10.82 3.67 -9.80
CA ARG A 246 11.61 2.50 -9.42
C ARG A 246 11.56 2.27 -7.92
N SER A 247 11.71 1.01 -7.47
CA SER A 247 11.85 0.72 -6.05
C SER A 247 13.22 1.19 -5.54
N LYS A 248 13.24 1.78 -4.34
CA LYS A 248 14.48 2.24 -3.72
C LYS A 248 15.22 1.04 -3.15
N ILE A 249 16.45 0.82 -3.62
CA ILE A 249 17.29 -0.30 -3.22
C ILE A 249 17.74 -0.11 -1.76
N GLU A 250 17.69 -1.20 -0.99
CA GLU A 250 18.18 -1.34 0.40
C GLU A 250 17.59 -0.38 1.43
N THR A 251 16.74 0.56 1.02
CA THR A 251 16.09 1.50 1.92
C THR A 251 14.57 1.37 1.86
N GLY A 252 13.92 1.75 2.96
CA GLY A 252 12.48 1.68 3.06
C GLY A 252 11.94 0.30 3.40
N ILE A 253 10.69 0.31 3.79
CA ILE A 253 9.97 -0.88 4.25
C ILE A 253 9.72 -1.89 3.12
N ASN A 254 9.61 -1.41 1.90
CA ASN A 254 9.26 -2.22 0.72
C ASN A 254 10.43 -3.01 0.14
N LYS A 255 11.67 -2.85 0.63
CA LYS A 255 12.84 -3.67 0.26
C LYS A 255 12.88 -4.02 -1.24
N GLU A 256 13.07 -3.06 -2.12
CA GLU A 256 13.16 -3.26 -3.59
C GLU A 256 11.89 -3.77 -4.29
N THR A 257 10.73 -3.80 -3.63
CA THR A 257 9.48 -4.20 -4.26
C THR A 257 8.45 -3.09 -4.26
N LEU A 258 7.60 -3.06 -5.28
CA LEU A 258 6.44 -2.20 -5.37
C LEU A 258 5.23 -3.02 -5.84
N CYS A 259 4.04 -2.56 -5.49
CA CYS A 259 2.81 -3.05 -6.11
C CYS A 259 2.52 -2.29 -7.41
N ALA A 260 1.52 -2.72 -8.16
CA ALA A 260 1.12 -2.07 -9.42
C ALA A 260 0.80 -0.58 -9.23
N ARG A 261 0.06 -0.23 -8.18
CA ARG A 261 -0.28 1.17 -7.88
C ARG A 261 0.96 2.02 -7.62
N GLY A 262 1.88 1.54 -6.82
CA GLY A 262 3.11 2.25 -6.50
C GLY A 262 4.01 2.47 -7.73
N ARG A 263 4.14 1.45 -8.59
CA ARG A 263 5.03 1.51 -9.75
C ARG A 263 4.42 2.21 -10.96
N PHE A 264 3.15 2.00 -11.25
CA PHE A 264 2.49 2.45 -12.48
C PHE A 264 1.35 3.44 -12.26
N GLY A 265 1.12 3.83 -11.01
CA GLY A 265 0.04 4.76 -10.67
C GLY A 265 0.38 6.24 -10.84
N TYR A 266 1.61 6.61 -11.21
CA TYR A 266 2.05 8.01 -11.34
C TYR A 266 1.41 8.82 -12.49
N PRO A 267 0.88 8.23 -13.59
CA PRO A 267 0.39 9.04 -14.71
C PRO A 267 -0.77 9.99 -14.37
N PHE A 268 -1.45 9.81 -13.22
CA PHE A 268 -2.46 10.79 -12.80
C PHE A 268 -1.87 12.20 -12.59
N ILE A 269 -0.57 12.32 -12.31
CA ILE A 269 0.13 13.59 -12.06
C ILE A 269 0.01 14.52 -13.27
N GLN A 270 0.14 13.95 -14.47
CA GLN A 270 0.09 14.67 -15.76
C GLN A 270 -1.23 14.46 -16.50
N SER A 271 -2.27 14.01 -15.81
CA SER A 271 -3.58 13.82 -16.43
C SER A 271 -4.12 15.18 -16.95
N GLU A 272 -4.64 15.18 -18.16
CA GLU A 272 -5.31 16.36 -18.75
C GLU A 272 -6.53 16.82 -17.94
N LYS A 273 -7.09 15.95 -17.11
CA LYS A 273 -8.20 16.23 -16.20
C LYS A 273 -7.78 17.01 -14.94
N ARG A 274 -6.50 17.34 -14.78
CA ARG A 274 -6.00 18.19 -13.66
C ARG A 274 -6.63 19.58 -13.76
N LEU A 275 -6.99 20.12 -12.59
CA LEU A 275 -7.45 21.50 -12.47
C LEU A 275 -6.34 22.47 -12.88
N LYS A 276 -6.68 23.48 -13.69
CA LYS A 276 -5.73 24.41 -14.31
C LYS A 276 -5.74 25.82 -13.69
N SER A 277 -6.83 26.19 -13.05
CA SER A 277 -7.01 27.49 -12.40
C SER A 277 -8.04 27.40 -11.28
N PRO A 278 -8.04 28.32 -10.33
CA PRO A 278 -9.13 28.44 -9.38
C PRO A 278 -10.45 28.70 -10.11
N MET A 279 -11.54 28.25 -9.51
CA MET A 279 -12.88 28.45 -10.06
C MET A 279 -13.82 28.96 -8.97
N ILE A 280 -14.74 29.82 -9.34
CA ILE A 280 -15.84 30.28 -8.49
C ILE A 280 -17.18 30.07 -9.19
N LYS A 281 -18.23 29.85 -8.41
CA LYS A 281 -19.57 29.66 -8.94
C LYS A 281 -20.18 31.02 -9.29
N LYS A 282 -20.44 31.23 -10.58
CA LYS A 282 -21.12 32.41 -11.13
C LYS A 282 -22.38 31.95 -11.87
N ASN A 283 -23.52 32.47 -11.52
CA ASN A 283 -24.80 32.10 -12.16
C ASN A 283 -25.08 30.57 -12.18
N GLY A 284 -24.72 29.89 -11.11
CA GLY A 284 -24.95 28.44 -10.96
C GLY A 284 -23.88 27.55 -11.61
N ALA A 285 -22.91 28.06 -12.35
CA ALA A 285 -21.84 27.33 -13.00
C ALA A 285 -20.45 27.74 -12.48
N LEU A 286 -19.51 26.78 -12.42
CA LEU A 286 -18.13 27.04 -12.07
C LEU A 286 -17.42 27.75 -13.24
N ALA A 287 -16.82 28.91 -12.99
CA ALA A 287 -16.05 29.69 -13.96
C ALA A 287 -14.64 29.95 -13.41
N ALA A 288 -13.64 29.93 -14.29
CA ALA A 288 -12.27 30.25 -13.93
C ALA A 288 -12.16 31.69 -13.38
N CYS A 289 -11.30 31.88 -12.38
CA CYS A 289 -11.05 33.18 -11.75
C CYS A 289 -9.58 33.34 -11.38
N SER A 290 -9.20 34.51 -10.84
CA SER A 290 -7.88 34.71 -10.28
C SER A 290 -7.74 34.06 -8.91
N TRP A 291 -6.50 33.77 -8.49
CA TRP A 291 -6.21 33.30 -7.12
C TRP A 291 -6.64 34.31 -6.06
N GLU A 292 -6.45 35.59 -6.32
CA GLU A 292 -6.83 36.64 -5.40
C GLU A 292 -8.34 36.70 -5.16
N GLU A 293 -9.13 36.63 -6.24
CA GLU A 293 -10.60 36.59 -6.19
C GLU A 293 -11.08 35.37 -5.38
N ALA A 294 -10.54 34.18 -5.69
CA ALA A 294 -10.93 32.95 -5.02
C ALA A 294 -10.60 32.97 -3.51
N LEU A 295 -9.36 33.32 -3.15
CA LEU A 295 -8.91 33.35 -1.75
C LEU A 295 -9.64 34.42 -0.93
N SER A 296 -9.92 35.61 -1.52
CA SER A 296 -10.67 36.67 -0.88
C SER A 296 -12.09 36.26 -0.57
N GLN A 297 -12.76 35.54 -1.50
CA GLN A 297 -14.10 35.00 -1.28
C GLN A 297 -14.14 33.98 -0.14
N VAL A 298 -13.16 33.05 -0.11
CA VAL A 298 -13.06 32.07 0.98
C VAL A 298 -12.91 32.76 2.33
N LYS A 299 -11.96 33.72 2.45
CA LYS A 299 -11.72 34.45 3.70
C LYS A 299 -12.97 35.16 4.18
N LEU A 300 -13.64 35.92 3.29
CA LEU A 300 -14.85 36.67 3.62
C LEU A 300 -15.98 35.76 4.12
N LYS A 301 -16.22 34.62 3.41
CA LYS A 301 -17.31 33.72 3.77
C LYS A 301 -17.08 32.99 5.09
N PHE A 302 -15.83 32.53 5.35
CA PHE A 302 -15.51 31.87 6.62
C PHE A 302 -15.45 32.85 7.79
N ALA A 303 -15.03 34.10 7.57
CA ALA A 303 -15.05 35.15 8.63
C ALA A 303 -16.47 35.47 9.11
N ASN A 304 -17.45 35.36 8.22
CA ASN A 304 -18.87 35.63 8.53
C ASN A 304 -19.68 34.35 8.87
N ALA A 305 -19.07 33.18 8.87
CA ALA A 305 -19.75 31.93 9.19
C ALA A 305 -19.92 31.75 10.70
N GLY A 306 -21.16 31.54 11.16
CA GLY A 306 -21.46 31.23 12.56
C GLY A 306 -21.09 29.77 12.90
N LYS A 307 -21.33 28.83 11.95
CA LYS A 307 -20.97 27.44 12.07
C LYS A 307 -20.20 26.97 10.83
N SER A 308 -18.95 26.56 11.04
CA SER A 308 -18.11 26.03 9.97
C SER A 308 -17.52 24.66 10.29
N ALA A 309 -17.09 23.94 9.25
CA ALA A 309 -16.46 22.63 9.38
C ALA A 309 -15.37 22.41 8.32
N GLY A 310 -14.47 21.48 8.61
CA GLY A 310 -13.39 21.10 7.71
C GLY A 310 -13.24 19.58 7.57
N ILE A 311 -13.08 19.09 6.35
CA ILE A 311 -12.80 17.68 6.06
C ILE A 311 -11.54 17.61 5.20
N ALA A 312 -10.49 16.92 5.67
CA ALA A 312 -9.25 16.79 4.94
C ALA A 312 -8.92 15.35 4.57
N SER A 313 -8.25 15.17 3.45
CA SER A 313 -7.77 13.85 3.03
C SER A 313 -6.49 13.45 3.75
N ALA A 314 -6.43 12.23 4.23
CA ALA A 314 -5.20 11.63 4.74
C ALA A 314 -4.16 11.28 3.64
N ARG A 315 -4.22 11.92 2.46
CA ARG A 315 -3.21 11.89 1.40
C ARG A 315 -2.36 13.16 1.35
N LEU A 316 -2.64 14.11 2.23
CA LEU A 316 -1.88 15.34 2.42
C LEU A 316 -0.66 15.10 3.31
N THR A 317 0.30 16.01 3.29
CA THR A 317 1.48 15.94 4.15
C THR A 317 1.12 16.23 5.61
N ASN A 318 1.98 15.84 6.54
CA ASN A 318 1.81 16.21 7.95
C ASN A 318 1.73 17.73 8.13
N GLU A 319 2.56 18.46 7.40
CA GLU A 319 2.63 19.91 7.45
C GLU A 319 1.33 20.56 6.95
N GLU A 320 0.79 20.06 5.85
CA GLU A 320 -0.49 20.54 5.30
C GLU A 320 -1.67 20.21 6.23
N LEU A 321 -1.70 19.01 6.79
CA LEU A 321 -2.70 18.59 7.76
C LEU A 321 -2.62 19.41 9.05
N TYR A 322 -1.41 19.68 9.53
CA TYR A 322 -1.18 20.56 10.67
C TYR A 322 -1.65 21.99 10.40
N LEU A 323 -1.33 22.56 9.25
CA LEU A 323 -1.80 23.88 8.87
C LEU A 323 -3.30 23.94 8.66
N PHE A 324 -3.89 22.86 8.12
CA PHE A 324 -5.34 22.80 7.95
C PHE A 324 -6.07 22.82 9.30
N GLN A 325 -5.68 21.98 10.27
CA GLN A 325 -6.30 22.04 11.59
C GLN A 325 -6.06 23.38 12.29
N LYS A 326 -4.87 24.00 12.11
CA LYS A 326 -4.54 25.32 12.64
C LYS A 326 -5.39 26.41 11.99
N LEU A 327 -5.61 26.37 10.68
CA LEU A 327 -6.53 27.25 9.96
C LEU A 327 -7.96 27.16 10.51
N MET A 328 -8.47 25.92 10.62
CA MET A 328 -9.83 25.71 11.08
C MET A 328 -10.02 26.14 12.53
N ARG A 329 -9.13 25.75 13.44
CA ARG A 329 -9.27 26.05 14.88
C ARG A 329 -8.92 27.49 15.23
N ASN A 330 -7.80 28.00 14.71
CA ASN A 330 -7.29 29.31 15.15
C ASN A 330 -7.85 30.46 14.31
N THR A 331 -8.08 30.29 13.01
CA THR A 331 -8.58 31.34 12.12
C THR A 331 -10.10 31.25 11.97
N PHE A 332 -10.65 30.09 11.65
CA PHE A 332 -12.09 29.90 11.43
C PHE A 332 -12.85 29.46 12.69
N LYS A 333 -12.17 29.35 13.84
CA LYS A 333 -12.74 29.16 15.19
C LYS A 333 -13.66 27.94 15.31
N THR A 334 -13.33 26.80 14.69
CA THR A 334 -14.13 25.58 14.76
C THR A 334 -13.30 24.34 15.11
N ASN A 335 -13.88 23.44 15.94
CA ASN A 335 -13.35 22.11 16.21
C ASN A 335 -14.02 21.02 15.33
N ASN A 336 -14.95 21.40 14.44
CA ASN A 336 -15.60 20.47 13.53
C ASN A 336 -14.66 20.07 12.39
N ILE A 337 -13.70 19.18 12.69
CA ILE A 337 -12.62 18.80 11.79
C ILE A 337 -12.48 17.30 11.79
N ASP A 338 -12.45 16.70 10.59
CA ASP A 338 -12.23 15.26 10.43
C ASP A 338 -11.31 14.96 9.26
N SER A 339 -10.62 13.83 9.33
CA SER A 339 -9.73 13.33 8.28
C SER A 339 -10.43 12.50 7.20
N GLY A 340 -11.76 12.46 7.16
CA GLY A 340 -12.51 11.67 6.20
C GLY A 340 -12.11 10.19 6.22
N SER A 341 -11.84 9.64 7.41
CA SER A 341 -11.48 8.22 7.57
C SER A 341 -12.68 7.32 7.30
N ARG A 342 -13.02 7.30 6.06
CA ARG A 342 -14.05 6.61 5.32
C ARG A 342 -15.43 6.57 5.97
N TRP A 343 -15.81 6.24 7.07
CA TRP A 343 -17.18 6.06 7.56
C TRP A 343 -17.22 5.89 9.07
N ALA A 344 -16.00 5.69 9.62
CA ALA A 344 -15.88 5.52 11.04
C ALA A 344 -16.29 6.82 11.73
N ASP A 345 -17.16 6.69 12.70
CA ASP A 345 -17.41 7.77 13.63
C ASP A 345 -16.19 8.05 14.51
N LYS A 346 -16.21 9.17 15.21
CA LYS A 346 -15.12 9.56 16.11
C LYS A 346 -14.85 8.56 17.23
N ALA A 347 -15.83 7.75 17.63
CA ALA A 347 -15.67 6.72 18.65
C ALA A 347 -14.89 5.51 18.10
N THR A 348 -15.16 5.09 16.88
CA THR A 348 -14.44 4.00 16.20
C THR A 348 -13.00 4.39 15.87
N THR A 349 -12.77 5.63 15.38
CA THR A 349 -11.41 6.10 15.12
C THR A 349 -10.61 6.26 16.41
N THR A 350 -11.20 6.74 17.48
CA THR A 350 -10.57 6.77 18.82
C THR A 350 -10.21 5.37 19.30
N ALA A 351 -11.11 4.39 19.15
CA ALA A 351 -10.84 3.00 19.52
C ALA A 351 -9.67 2.40 18.70
N MET A 352 -9.60 2.68 17.40
CA MET A 352 -8.48 2.25 16.56
C MET A 352 -7.14 2.84 17.04
N ILE A 353 -7.12 4.13 17.37
CA ILE A 353 -5.94 4.83 17.89
C ILE A 353 -5.47 4.18 19.20
N ASP A 354 -6.39 3.89 20.11
CA ASP A 354 -6.11 3.34 21.45
C ASP A 354 -5.64 1.88 21.37
N VAL A 355 -6.44 1.02 20.74
CA VAL A 355 -6.17 -0.43 20.66
C VAL A 355 -4.88 -0.75 19.90
N CYS A 356 -4.57 0.04 18.87
CA CYS A 356 -3.32 -0.10 18.12
C CYS A 356 -2.14 0.67 18.75
N GLY A 357 -2.35 1.38 19.86
CA GLY A 357 -1.31 2.15 20.56
C GLY A 357 -0.66 3.20 19.66
N LEU A 358 -1.45 3.90 18.82
CA LEU A 358 -0.88 4.86 17.86
C LEU A 358 -0.31 6.11 18.54
N ALA A 359 -0.79 6.43 19.73
CA ALA A 359 -0.25 7.51 20.56
C ALA A 359 1.07 7.13 21.25
N ASP A 360 1.40 5.83 21.28
CA ASP A 360 2.60 5.27 21.90
C ASP A 360 3.78 5.19 20.92
N GLU A 361 4.84 4.50 21.32
CA GLU A 361 5.98 4.21 20.46
C GLU A 361 5.56 3.36 19.25
N GLY A 362 6.01 3.74 18.06
CA GLY A 362 5.70 3.03 16.83
C GLY A 362 6.24 1.59 16.82
N VAL A 363 5.42 0.64 16.40
CA VAL A 363 5.82 -0.77 16.24
C VAL A 363 6.24 -1.00 14.80
N SER A 364 7.51 -1.31 14.58
CA SER A 364 8.05 -1.58 13.26
C SER A 364 7.36 -2.81 12.62
N ILE A 365 6.93 -2.67 11.34
CA ILE A 365 6.44 -3.82 10.56
C ILE A 365 7.50 -4.92 10.47
N SER A 366 8.78 -4.54 10.42
CA SER A 366 9.89 -5.50 10.43
C SER A 366 9.93 -6.34 11.70
N ASP A 367 9.63 -5.74 12.87
CA ASP A 367 9.57 -6.48 14.14
C ASP A 367 8.29 -7.32 14.24
N ALA A 368 7.17 -6.83 13.69
CA ALA A 368 5.95 -7.61 13.58
C ALA A 368 6.15 -8.89 12.75
N MET A 369 7.00 -8.85 11.71
CA MET A 369 7.35 -10.03 10.90
C MET A 369 8.22 -11.05 11.64
N LYS A 370 8.85 -10.70 12.77
CA LYS A 370 9.63 -11.63 13.60
C LYS A 370 8.78 -12.50 14.52
N ALA A 371 7.52 -12.15 14.73
CA ALA A 371 6.60 -12.88 15.60
C ALA A 371 6.49 -14.36 15.22
N ASP A 372 6.18 -15.21 16.21
CA ASP A 372 5.93 -16.64 16.02
C ASP A 372 4.56 -16.88 15.39
N LEU A 373 3.62 -15.96 15.65
CA LEU A 373 2.28 -15.98 15.10
C LEU A 373 1.88 -14.59 14.59
N ILE A 374 1.39 -14.56 13.35
CA ILE A 374 0.78 -13.38 12.73
C ILE A 374 -0.72 -13.65 12.55
N PHE A 375 -1.54 -12.75 13.09
CA PHE A 375 -2.99 -12.84 13.03
C PHE A 375 -3.57 -11.61 12.30
N ILE A 376 -4.24 -11.80 11.18
CA ILE A 376 -4.85 -10.74 10.37
C ILE A 376 -6.35 -10.80 10.51
N ILE A 377 -6.98 -9.70 10.90
CA ILE A 377 -8.43 -9.59 11.08
C ILE A 377 -8.96 -8.36 10.33
N GLY A 378 -10.04 -8.54 9.56
CA GLY A 378 -10.78 -7.44 8.95
C GLY A 378 -10.04 -6.69 7.84
N SER A 379 -9.23 -7.36 7.03
CA SER A 379 -8.57 -6.76 5.89
C SER A 379 -8.37 -7.71 4.72
N SER A 380 -8.65 -7.23 3.52
CA SER A 380 -8.10 -7.77 2.28
C SER A 380 -6.68 -7.25 2.04
N VAL A 381 -5.74 -7.62 2.92
CA VAL A 381 -4.36 -7.08 2.91
C VAL A 381 -3.69 -7.18 1.54
N SER A 382 -3.98 -8.23 0.76
CA SER A 382 -3.46 -8.41 -0.60
C SER A 382 -3.92 -7.31 -1.57
N ASP A 383 -5.12 -6.77 -1.37
CA ASP A 383 -5.68 -5.69 -2.19
C ASP A 383 -5.36 -4.31 -1.61
N GLU A 384 -5.44 -4.16 -0.30
CA GLU A 384 -5.34 -2.86 0.39
C GLU A 384 -3.91 -2.44 0.65
N ASN A 385 -3.09 -3.34 1.22
CA ASN A 385 -1.69 -3.12 1.59
C ASN A 385 -0.74 -4.15 0.95
N PRO A 386 -0.62 -4.20 -0.40
CA PRO A 386 0.05 -5.31 -1.10
C PRO A 386 1.50 -5.55 -0.68
N ILE A 387 2.23 -4.51 -0.29
CA ILE A 387 3.62 -4.69 0.18
C ILE A 387 3.65 -5.29 1.59
N THR A 388 2.70 -4.96 2.45
CA THR A 388 2.55 -5.65 3.75
C THR A 388 2.22 -7.13 3.52
N ASP A 389 1.35 -7.46 2.54
CA ASP A 389 1.11 -8.85 2.11
C ASP A 389 2.42 -9.55 1.70
N TYR A 390 3.27 -8.92 0.87
CA TYR A 390 4.55 -9.51 0.45
C TYR A 390 5.49 -9.76 1.63
N LEU A 391 5.53 -8.87 2.61
CA LEU A 391 6.35 -9.04 3.82
C LEU A 391 5.83 -10.20 4.69
N ILE A 392 4.51 -10.28 4.89
CA ILE A 392 3.86 -11.36 5.65
C ILE A 392 4.09 -12.70 4.95
N ARG A 393 3.90 -12.76 3.63
CA ARG A 393 4.15 -13.95 2.81
C ARG A 393 5.59 -14.44 2.96
N THR A 394 6.55 -13.52 2.84
CA THR A 394 7.97 -13.85 3.01
C THR A 394 8.27 -14.36 4.43
N ALA A 395 7.64 -13.79 5.46
CA ALA A 395 7.77 -14.27 6.83
C ALA A 395 7.15 -15.66 7.01
N ALA A 396 6.02 -15.95 6.35
CA ALA A 396 5.33 -17.23 6.40
C ALA A 396 6.04 -18.38 5.64
N LEU A 397 7.10 -18.09 4.85
CA LEU A 397 7.96 -19.14 4.28
C LEU A 397 8.73 -19.90 5.39
N ASP A 398 8.94 -19.30 6.54
CA ASP A 398 9.44 -20.02 7.72
C ASP A 398 8.30 -20.85 8.31
N LYS A 399 8.34 -22.15 8.06
CA LYS A 399 7.31 -23.13 8.48
C LYS A 399 7.13 -23.25 10.00
N ARG A 400 8.02 -22.66 10.80
CA ARG A 400 7.87 -22.58 12.26
C ARG A 400 6.86 -21.51 12.67
N LYS A 401 6.56 -20.54 11.80
CA LYS A 401 5.60 -19.48 12.04
C LYS A 401 4.18 -19.90 11.70
N THR A 402 3.25 -19.37 12.47
CA THR A 402 1.81 -19.55 12.22
C THR A 402 1.23 -18.27 11.62
N LEU A 403 0.52 -18.41 10.50
CA LEU A 403 -0.25 -17.33 9.89
C LEU A 403 -1.74 -17.65 9.97
N ILE A 404 -2.51 -16.82 10.68
CA ILE A 404 -3.97 -16.90 10.76
C ILE A 404 -4.55 -15.72 10.00
N ILE A 405 -5.47 -15.98 9.10
CA ILE A 405 -6.19 -14.95 8.31
C ILE A 405 -7.68 -15.09 8.55
N THR A 406 -8.33 -13.97 8.87
CA THR A 406 -9.78 -13.91 8.97
C THR A 406 -10.33 -12.84 8.04
N TYR A 407 -11.06 -13.27 7.01
CA TYR A 407 -11.68 -12.36 6.04
C TYR A 407 -12.83 -13.08 5.27
N PRO A 408 -13.95 -12.43 4.96
CA PRO A 408 -15.08 -13.07 4.27
C PRO A 408 -14.75 -13.66 2.90
N ARG A 409 -13.86 -13.00 2.15
CA ARG A 409 -13.41 -13.44 0.82
C ARG A 409 -12.13 -14.27 0.93
N ARG A 410 -11.89 -15.11 -0.06
CA ARG A 410 -10.55 -15.67 -0.26
C ARG A 410 -9.63 -14.58 -0.86
N ILE A 411 -8.51 -14.32 -0.22
CA ILE A 411 -7.47 -13.41 -0.71
C ILE A 411 -6.23 -14.21 -1.13
N LYS A 412 -5.31 -13.59 -1.85
CA LYS A 412 -4.10 -14.28 -2.34
C LYS A 412 -3.24 -14.83 -1.19
N LEU A 413 -3.18 -14.10 -0.06
CA LEU A 413 -2.40 -14.51 1.11
C LEU A 413 -2.93 -15.78 1.78
N ASP A 414 -4.19 -16.16 1.57
CA ASP A 414 -4.75 -17.42 2.08
C ASP A 414 -3.95 -18.66 1.63
N ASN A 415 -3.26 -18.59 0.49
CA ASN A 415 -2.41 -19.67 0.01
C ASN A 415 -1.18 -19.91 0.91
N SER A 416 -0.81 -18.96 1.77
CA SER A 416 0.28 -19.07 2.73
C SER A 416 -0.20 -19.21 4.17
N ALA A 417 -1.52 -19.16 4.42
CA ALA A 417 -2.11 -19.24 5.74
C ALA A 417 -2.02 -20.64 6.34
N SER A 418 -1.71 -20.74 7.61
CA SER A 418 -1.84 -21.97 8.40
C SER A 418 -3.31 -22.24 8.73
N ILE A 419 -4.08 -21.16 8.99
CA ILE A 419 -5.53 -21.20 9.28
C ILE A 419 -6.17 -20.03 8.54
N SER A 420 -7.26 -20.29 7.83
CA SER A 420 -8.07 -19.28 7.13
C SER A 420 -9.52 -19.39 7.56
N LEU A 421 -10.00 -18.40 8.31
CA LEU A 421 -11.37 -18.34 8.81
C LEU A 421 -12.20 -17.37 7.95
N LYS A 422 -13.34 -17.84 7.49
CA LYS A 422 -14.29 -17.05 6.69
C LYS A 422 -15.49 -16.71 7.53
N TYR A 423 -15.55 -15.49 8.03
CA TYR A 423 -16.60 -15.03 8.92
C TYR A 423 -17.68 -14.21 8.17
N ARG A 424 -18.86 -14.15 8.72
CA ARG A 424 -19.97 -13.34 8.19
C ARG A 424 -19.68 -11.86 8.36
N PRO A 425 -19.74 -11.04 7.30
CA PRO A 425 -19.52 -9.59 7.42
C PRO A 425 -20.40 -8.96 8.50
N GLY A 426 -19.80 -8.13 9.35
CA GLY A 426 -20.45 -7.51 10.52
C GLY A 426 -20.43 -8.35 11.80
N SER A 427 -19.88 -9.59 11.76
CA SER A 427 -19.71 -10.45 12.95
C SER A 427 -18.28 -10.46 13.49
N GLU A 428 -17.44 -9.50 13.12
CA GLU A 428 -16.04 -9.41 13.52
C GLU A 428 -15.86 -9.45 15.03
N HIS A 429 -16.69 -8.71 15.77
CA HIS A 429 -16.70 -8.66 17.22
C HIS A 429 -17.06 -10.01 17.85
N ILE A 430 -18.00 -10.75 17.25
CA ILE A 430 -18.40 -12.09 17.73
C ILE A 430 -17.23 -13.07 17.55
N LEU A 431 -16.60 -13.06 16.40
CA LEU A 431 -15.45 -13.92 16.12
C LEU A 431 -14.31 -13.66 17.11
N VAL A 432 -13.92 -12.40 17.32
CA VAL A 432 -12.83 -12.05 18.24
C VAL A 432 -13.19 -12.43 19.69
N SER A 433 -14.43 -12.16 20.12
CA SER A 433 -14.93 -12.56 21.44
C SER A 433 -14.89 -14.08 21.63
N ALA A 434 -15.31 -14.85 20.62
CA ALA A 434 -15.28 -16.30 20.65
C ALA A 434 -13.85 -16.86 20.72
N VAL A 435 -12.92 -16.31 19.96
CA VAL A 435 -11.49 -16.66 20.02
C VAL A 435 -10.92 -16.33 21.40
N THR A 436 -11.27 -15.18 21.97
CA THR A 436 -10.85 -14.77 23.32
C THR A 436 -11.39 -15.74 24.39
N ALA A 437 -12.66 -16.09 24.34
CA ALA A 437 -13.27 -17.08 25.24
C ALA A 437 -12.55 -18.43 25.16
N ALA A 438 -12.23 -18.91 23.95
CA ALA A 438 -11.48 -20.15 23.76
C ALA A 438 -10.05 -20.09 24.32
N ILE A 439 -9.37 -18.95 24.22
CA ILE A 439 -8.05 -18.71 24.83
C ILE A 439 -8.13 -18.79 26.35
N GLU A 440 -9.20 -18.26 26.93
CA GLU A 440 -9.45 -18.29 28.38
C GLU A 440 -10.02 -19.63 28.91
N GLY A 441 -10.25 -20.61 28.04
CA GLY A 441 -10.87 -21.89 28.39
C GLY A 441 -12.35 -21.82 28.76
N LYS A 442 -13.05 -20.75 28.33
CA LYS A 442 -14.49 -20.54 28.53
C LYS A 442 -15.31 -21.16 27.39
N ALA A 443 -16.60 -21.33 27.62
CA ALA A 443 -17.53 -21.80 26.58
C ALA A 443 -17.52 -20.84 25.38
N VAL A 444 -17.36 -21.39 24.20
CA VAL A 444 -17.36 -20.63 22.94
C VAL A 444 -18.81 -20.40 22.50
N LYS A 445 -19.15 -19.17 22.17
CA LYS A 445 -20.41 -18.80 21.50
C LYS A 445 -20.06 -18.10 20.19
N ALA A 446 -20.19 -18.84 19.11
CA ALA A 446 -19.85 -18.38 17.76
C ALA A 446 -21.09 -18.24 16.85
N ASP A 447 -22.28 -18.27 17.45
CA ASP A 447 -23.53 -18.09 16.75
C ASP A 447 -23.46 -16.82 15.88
N PHE A 448 -23.91 -16.92 14.63
CA PHE A 448 -23.89 -15.83 13.64
C PHE A 448 -22.54 -15.46 13.04
N SER A 449 -21.43 -16.09 13.42
CA SER A 449 -20.12 -15.79 12.80
C SER A 449 -19.84 -16.56 11.50
N ASP A 450 -20.58 -17.64 11.25
CA ASP A 450 -20.36 -18.63 10.17
C ASP A 450 -19.00 -19.38 10.28
N VAL A 451 -18.35 -19.30 11.44
CA VAL A 451 -17.08 -20.03 11.74
C VAL A 451 -17.38 -21.14 12.73
N SER A 452 -16.90 -22.36 12.48
CA SER A 452 -17.14 -23.49 13.37
C SER A 452 -16.40 -23.36 14.70
N GLU A 453 -16.97 -23.88 15.79
CA GLU A 453 -16.30 -23.91 17.10
C GLU A 453 -14.96 -24.66 17.06
N ALA A 454 -14.85 -25.71 16.22
CA ALA A 454 -13.62 -26.46 16.02
C ALA A 454 -12.51 -25.58 15.41
N ASP A 455 -12.85 -24.75 14.42
CA ASP A 455 -11.90 -23.84 13.79
C ASP A 455 -11.46 -22.72 14.75
N ILE A 456 -12.39 -22.23 15.57
CA ILE A 456 -12.09 -21.25 16.64
C ILE A 456 -11.14 -21.87 17.68
N ALA A 457 -11.44 -23.09 18.14
CA ALA A 457 -10.59 -23.80 19.10
C ALA A 457 -9.19 -24.06 18.56
N MET A 458 -9.08 -24.42 17.26
CA MET A 458 -7.80 -24.58 16.58
C MET A 458 -7.00 -23.30 16.53
N ALA A 459 -7.63 -22.17 16.18
CA ALA A 459 -7.00 -20.85 16.16
C ALA A 459 -6.54 -20.44 17.56
N ALA A 460 -7.41 -20.57 18.57
CA ALA A 460 -7.11 -20.28 19.96
C ALA A 460 -5.93 -21.11 20.49
N LYS A 461 -5.88 -22.42 20.17
CA LYS A 461 -4.77 -23.29 20.53
C LYS A 461 -3.43 -22.80 19.95
N LYS A 462 -3.42 -22.38 18.67
CA LYS A 462 -2.22 -21.83 18.04
C LYS A 462 -1.79 -20.52 18.72
N ILE A 463 -2.74 -19.62 19.01
CA ILE A 463 -2.47 -18.37 19.73
C ILE A 463 -1.92 -18.67 21.14
N SER A 464 -2.51 -19.63 21.84
CA SER A 464 -2.10 -20.02 23.19
C SER A 464 -0.73 -20.72 23.25
N THR A 465 -0.20 -21.23 22.15
CA THR A 465 1.14 -21.84 22.09
C THR A 465 2.23 -20.87 21.64
N ALA A 466 1.89 -19.77 20.99
CA ALA A 466 2.85 -18.76 20.53
C ALA A 466 3.36 -17.89 21.71
N SER A 467 4.63 -17.49 21.67
CA SER A 467 5.24 -16.59 22.66
C SER A 467 5.17 -15.12 22.23
N ASN A 468 5.36 -14.87 20.93
CA ASN A 468 5.34 -13.53 20.33
C ASN A 468 4.26 -13.47 19.25
N ILE A 469 3.29 -12.61 19.43
CA ILE A 469 2.09 -12.52 18.57
C ILE A 469 2.00 -11.12 17.98
N SER A 470 1.77 -11.04 16.67
CA SER A 470 1.45 -9.80 15.98
C SER A 470 0.04 -9.87 15.38
N VAL A 471 -0.83 -8.98 15.82
CA VAL A 471 -2.20 -8.83 15.30
C VAL A 471 -2.23 -7.65 14.35
N PHE A 472 -2.79 -7.84 13.18
CA PHE A 472 -3.08 -6.79 12.22
C PHE A 472 -4.57 -6.52 12.17
N ALA A 473 -4.97 -5.35 12.69
CA ALA A 473 -6.36 -4.88 12.68
C ALA A 473 -6.64 -4.12 11.37
N GLY A 474 -7.58 -4.60 10.58
CA GLY A 474 -7.80 -4.14 9.21
C GLY A 474 -8.70 -2.91 9.09
N THR A 475 -8.77 -2.40 7.86
CA THR A 475 -9.60 -1.24 7.48
C THR A 475 -11.10 -1.51 7.58
N ASP A 476 -11.54 -2.79 7.58
CA ASP A 476 -12.96 -3.11 7.69
C ASP A 476 -13.56 -2.66 9.03
N PHE A 477 -12.74 -2.57 10.09
CA PHE A 477 -13.20 -1.98 11.36
C PHE A 477 -13.58 -0.50 11.22
N LEU A 478 -12.95 0.23 10.31
CA LEU A 478 -13.32 1.61 9.99
C LEU A 478 -14.51 1.71 9.00
N ARG A 479 -15.05 0.58 8.53
CA ARG A 479 -16.18 0.49 7.60
C ARG A 479 -17.38 -0.27 8.19
N SER A 480 -17.18 -0.98 9.29
CA SER A 480 -18.21 -1.80 9.92
C SER A 480 -19.00 -0.99 10.94
N ILE A 481 -20.31 -1.18 10.95
CA ILE A 481 -21.19 -0.61 11.98
C ILE A 481 -20.81 -1.10 13.39
N ASN A 482 -20.22 -2.28 13.49
CA ASN A 482 -19.74 -2.88 14.73
C ASN A 482 -18.21 -2.73 14.90
N GLY A 483 -17.60 -1.80 14.17
CA GLY A 483 -16.13 -1.66 14.13
C GLY A 483 -15.53 -1.31 15.49
N LYS A 484 -16.18 -0.40 16.23
CA LYS A 484 -15.76 -0.06 17.60
C LYS A 484 -15.77 -1.28 18.51
N ASP A 485 -16.86 -2.06 18.48
CA ASP A 485 -17.00 -3.23 19.35
C ASP A 485 -15.97 -4.31 19.01
N ALA A 486 -15.69 -4.52 17.74
CA ALA A 486 -14.64 -5.45 17.31
C ALA A 486 -13.24 -5.01 17.76
N LEU A 487 -12.93 -3.71 17.75
CA LEU A 487 -11.68 -3.18 18.28
C LEU A 487 -11.56 -3.36 19.79
N LEU A 488 -12.63 -3.13 20.54
CA LEU A 488 -12.66 -3.38 21.99
C LEU A 488 -12.49 -4.87 22.32
N GLU A 489 -13.05 -5.78 21.51
CA GLU A 489 -12.80 -7.22 21.67
C GLU A 489 -11.35 -7.61 21.34
N ILE A 490 -10.69 -6.94 20.40
CA ILE A 490 -9.23 -7.10 20.17
C ILE A 490 -8.44 -6.62 21.41
N GLU A 491 -8.87 -5.55 22.07
CA GLU A 491 -8.26 -5.10 23.32
C GLU A 491 -8.42 -6.15 24.43
N ASN A 492 -9.63 -6.73 24.59
CA ASN A 492 -9.89 -7.81 25.54
C ASN A 492 -9.01 -9.04 25.26
N MET A 493 -8.90 -9.44 23.99
CA MET A 493 -8.02 -10.52 23.56
C MET A 493 -6.56 -10.22 23.91
N THR A 494 -6.13 -8.97 23.69
CA THR A 494 -4.76 -8.52 24.00
C THR A 494 -4.49 -8.59 25.50
N LYS A 495 -5.46 -8.17 26.36
CA LYS A 495 -5.37 -8.28 27.81
C LYS A 495 -5.28 -9.74 28.26
N ALA A 496 -6.13 -10.62 27.73
CA ALA A 496 -6.14 -12.06 28.04
C ALA A 496 -4.80 -12.73 27.68
N ILE A 497 -4.22 -12.39 26.53
CA ILE A 497 -2.92 -12.93 26.10
C ILE A 497 -1.77 -12.39 26.96
N LYS A 498 -1.75 -11.09 27.27
CA LYS A 498 -0.71 -10.48 28.15
C LYS A 498 -0.76 -11.05 29.56
N SER A 499 -1.94 -11.31 30.11
CA SER A 499 -2.09 -11.92 31.46
C SER A 499 -1.51 -13.34 31.53
N SER A 500 -1.39 -14.04 30.39
CA SER A 500 -0.73 -15.34 30.31
C SER A 500 0.81 -15.26 30.12
N GLY A 501 1.41 -14.06 30.29
CA GLY A 501 2.85 -13.84 30.21
C GLY A 501 3.42 -13.76 28.80
N LYS A 502 2.59 -13.57 27.77
CA LYS A 502 3.00 -13.53 26.36
C LYS A 502 3.13 -12.12 25.81
N ASN A 503 3.95 -11.97 24.78
CA ASN A 503 4.12 -10.72 24.07
C ASN A 503 3.13 -10.63 22.90
N ILE A 504 2.27 -9.64 22.92
CA ILE A 504 1.33 -9.35 21.84
C ILE A 504 1.39 -7.87 21.47
N ARG A 505 1.35 -7.60 20.16
CA ARG A 505 1.31 -6.26 19.58
C ARG A 505 0.17 -6.18 18.57
N VAL A 506 -0.55 -5.07 18.56
CA VAL A 506 -1.59 -4.79 17.59
C VAL A 506 -1.11 -3.67 16.68
N MET A 507 -1.26 -3.86 15.37
CA MET A 507 -0.91 -2.88 14.34
C MET A 507 -2.10 -2.65 13.42
N PRO A 508 -2.43 -1.40 13.07
CA PRO A 508 -3.47 -1.14 12.09
C PRO A 508 -3.00 -1.43 10.68
N LEU A 509 -3.91 -1.88 9.84
CA LEU A 509 -3.77 -1.80 8.39
C LEU A 509 -4.63 -0.63 7.91
N LEU A 510 -3.99 0.41 7.38
CA LEU A 510 -4.66 1.63 6.96
C LEU A 510 -4.57 1.80 5.44
N ASP A 511 -5.60 2.35 4.83
CA ASP A 511 -5.70 2.44 3.35
C ASP A 511 -5.19 3.74 2.75
N ARG A 512 -4.98 4.80 3.56
CA ARG A 512 -4.47 6.09 3.13
C ARG A 512 -3.02 6.30 3.57
N CYS A 513 -2.19 6.84 2.69
CA CYS A 513 -0.74 6.92 2.90
C CYS A 513 -0.31 7.66 4.18
N ASN A 514 -1.09 8.62 4.63
CA ASN A 514 -0.83 9.45 5.81
C ASN A 514 -1.99 9.46 6.82
N GLN A 515 -2.76 8.37 6.91
CA GLN A 515 -3.91 8.31 7.84
C GLN A 515 -3.48 8.47 9.29
N ARG A 516 -2.38 7.81 9.70
CA ARG A 516 -1.81 8.01 11.03
C ARG A 516 -1.35 9.46 11.21
N GLY A 517 -0.64 10.03 10.24
CA GLY A 517 -0.20 11.42 10.31
C GLY A 517 -1.36 12.40 10.41
N ALA A 518 -2.51 12.14 9.78
CA ALA A 518 -3.69 12.99 9.94
C ALA A 518 -4.18 13.01 11.39
N TRP A 519 -4.20 11.89 12.07
CA TRP A 519 -4.54 11.81 13.49
C TRP A 519 -3.44 12.42 14.38
N ASP A 520 -2.16 12.13 14.12
CA ASP A 520 -1.02 12.72 14.84
C ASP A 520 -1.02 14.26 14.77
N MET A 521 -1.44 14.82 13.64
CA MET A 521 -1.53 16.27 13.40
C MET A 521 -2.85 16.89 13.92
N GLY A 522 -3.72 16.11 14.56
CA GLY A 522 -4.95 16.58 15.15
C GLY A 522 -6.07 16.90 14.15
N VAL A 523 -6.04 16.33 12.95
CA VAL A 523 -7.18 16.35 12.02
C VAL A 523 -8.16 15.26 12.46
N HIS A 524 -8.76 15.50 13.61
CA HIS A 524 -9.68 14.62 14.32
C HIS A 524 -10.60 15.45 15.21
N PRO A 525 -11.90 15.12 15.35
CA PRO A 525 -12.84 15.95 16.13
C PRO A 525 -12.56 15.98 17.64
N VAL A 526 -11.84 14.99 18.17
CA VAL A 526 -11.56 14.86 19.61
C VAL A 526 -10.13 15.32 19.96
N PHE A 527 -9.18 15.18 19.04
CA PHE A 527 -7.77 15.38 19.34
C PHE A 527 -7.16 16.62 18.68
N LEU A 528 -6.29 17.28 19.41
CA LEU A 528 -5.30 18.25 18.92
C LEU A 528 -4.03 17.51 18.47
N PRO A 529 -3.04 18.21 17.86
CA PRO A 529 -1.76 17.59 17.53
C PRO A 529 -1.13 16.87 18.73
N GLY A 530 -0.58 15.67 18.48
CA GLY A 530 -0.01 14.82 19.51
C GLY A 530 -1.03 14.19 20.46
N TYR A 531 -2.27 14.02 20.04
CA TYR A 531 -3.37 13.36 20.76
C TYR A 531 -3.81 14.05 22.06
N LYS A 532 -3.49 15.33 22.25
CA LYS A 532 -4.06 16.14 23.32
C LYS A 532 -5.56 16.26 23.11
N THR A 533 -6.37 16.13 24.16
CA THR A 533 -7.83 16.29 24.06
C THR A 533 -8.20 17.74 23.79
N ALA A 534 -9.05 17.99 22.81
CA ALA A 534 -9.57 19.33 22.54
C ALA A 534 -10.54 19.78 23.65
N ALA A 535 -10.60 21.09 23.95
CA ALA A 535 -11.48 21.68 24.97
C ALA A 535 -12.99 21.59 24.65
N GLY A 536 -13.37 20.75 23.71
CA GLY A 536 -14.73 20.43 23.29
C GLY A 536 -14.65 19.58 22.04
N ALA A 537 -15.30 18.41 22.06
CA ALA A 537 -15.33 17.52 20.88
C ALA A 537 -16.05 18.22 19.73
N GLY A 538 -15.43 18.24 18.57
CA GLY A 538 -16.05 18.65 17.32
C GLY A 538 -16.94 17.58 16.71
N MET A 539 -17.46 17.87 15.53
CA MET A 539 -18.23 16.95 14.70
C MET A 539 -17.29 16.14 13.79
N ASP A 540 -17.52 14.83 13.68
CA ASP A 540 -16.93 13.98 12.65
C ASP A 540 -17.63 14.20 11.28
N CYS A 541 -17.11 13.55 10.24
CA CYS A 541 -17.64 13.68 8.88
C CYS A 541 -19.14 13.36 8.78
N GLY A 542 -19.60 12.32 9.47
CA GLY A 542 -21.02 11.94 9.50
C GLY A 542 -21.90 13.00 10.18
N GLU A 543 -21.46 13.52 11.32
CA GLU A 543 -22.13 14.60 12.06
C GLU A 543 -22.13 15.93 11.30
N ILE A 544 -21.04 16.26 10.57
CA ILE A 544 -20.94 17.44 9.69
C ILE A 544 -21.98 17.35 8.58
N LEU A 545 -22.10 16.18 7.94
CA LEU A 545 -23.13 15.95 6.92
C LEU A 545 -24.54 15.99 7.48
N ASP A 546 -24.78 15.47 8.68
CA ASP A 546 -26.07 15.57 9.38
C ASP A 546 -26.47 17.02 9.66
N ALA A 547 -25.53 17.80 10.18
CA ALA A 547 -25.75 19.23 10.42
C ALA A 547 -26.02 19.96 9.10
N SER A 548 -25.24 19.69 8.05
CA SER A 548 -25.45 20.27 6.71
C SER A 548 -26.83 19.93 6.16
N SER A 549 -27.27 18.69 6.30
CA SER A 549 -28.58 18.22 5.80
C SER A 549 -29.77 18.98 6.40
N LYS A 550 -29.57 19.59 7.56
CA LYS A 550 -30.55 20.42 8.30
C LYS A 550 -30.35 21.91 8.05
N GLY A 551 -29.43 22.29 7.14
CA GLY A 551 -29.08 23.70 6.89
C GLY A 551 -28.27 24.34 8.05
N GLY A 552 -27.68 23.54 8.92
CA GLY A 552 -26.98 24.01 10.12
C GLY A 552 -25.46 24.23 9.90
N MET A 553 -24.97 24.27 8.64
CA MET A 553 -23.59 24.60 8.31
C MET A 553 -23.52 25.79 7.36
N ASP A 554 -22.90 26.88 7.82
CA ASP A 554 -22.73 28.10 7.01
C ASP A 554 -21.58 27.96 6.01
N ALA A 555 -20.48 27.26 6.39
CA ALA A 555 -19.34 27.02 5.52
C ALA A 555 -18.68 25.66 5.77
N VAL A 556 -18.29 24.97 4.70
CA VAL A 556 -17.57 23.70 4.74
C VAL A 556 -16.33 23.78 3.84
N TYR A 557 -15.15 23.46 4.41
CA TYR A 557 -13.90 23.37 3.66
C TYR A 557 -13.49 21.92 3.48
N ILE A 558 -13.42 21.47 2.24
CA ILE A 558 -13.03 20.08 1.90
C ILE A 558 -11.68 20.13 1.18
N LEU A 559 -10.65 19.52 1.81
CA LEU A 559 -9.28 19.53 1.34
C LEU A 559 -8.85 18.11 0.85
N GLY A 560 -8.71 17.96 -0.45
CA GLY A 560 -8.20 16.73 -1.08
C GLY A 560 -9.12 15.51 -1.00
N GLU A 561 -10.37 15.65 -0.55
CA GLU A 561 -11.29 14.54 -0.37
C GLU A 561 -12.52 14.65 -1.29
N ASP A 562 -13.01 13.52 -1.76
CA ASP A 562 -14.26 13.44 -2.53
C ASP A 562 -15.35 12.78 -1.69
N VAL A 563 -15.96 13.59 -0.80
CA VAL A 563 -16.93 13.14 0.18
C VAL A 563 -18.14 12.46 -0.49
N VAL A 564 -18.64 13.00 -1.60
CA VAL A 564 -19.78 12.44 -2.32
C VAL A 564 -19.50 11.04 -2.87
N SER A 565 -18.31 10.83 -3.44
CA SER A 565 -17.94 9.53 -4.01
C SER A 565 -17.45 8.54 -2.96
N MET A 566 -17.08 9.02 -1.77
CA MET A 566 -16.43 8.18 -0.75
C MET A 566 -17.35 7.85 0.43
N TYR A 567 -18.32 8.71 0.76
CA TYR A 567 -19.24 8.44 1.88
C TYR A 567 -20.22 7.30 1.53
N PRO A 568 -20.57 6.38 2.47
CA PRO A 568 -21.67 5.45 2.26
C PRO A 568 -22.93 6.26 2.08
N ASP A 569 -23.85 5.92 1.26
CA ASP A 569 -24.99 6.75 0.91
C ASP A 569 -24.56 8.08 0.23
N ALA A 570 -24.08 7.93 -1.02
CA ALA A 570 -23.72 9.06 -1.87
C ALA A 570 -24.89 10.04 -2.07
N GLY A 571 -26.11 9.54 -2.07
CA GLY A 571 -27.32 10.36 -2.19
C GLY A 571 -27.49 11.28 -0.98
N PHE A 572 -27.31 10.74 0.22
CA PHE A 572 -27.35 11.53 1.46
C PHE A 572 -26.22 12.57 1.48
N ALA A 573 -24.97 12.17 1.17
CA ALA A 573 -23.84 13.09 1.18
C ALA A 573 -24.04 14.26 0.20
N ARG A 574 -24.53 13.96 -1.02
CA ARG A 574 -24.85 14.97 -2.03
C ARG A 574 -25.97 15.91 -1.54
N GLY A 575 -27.07 15.35 -1.04
CA GLY A 575 -28.19 16.10 -0.49
C GLY A 575 -27.83 16.95 0.73
N ALA A 576 -26.96 16.46 1.59
CA ALA A 576 -26.45 17.19 2.74
C ALA A 576 -25.58 18.38 2.34
N LEU A 577 -24.58 18.16 1.47
CA LEU A 577 -23.71 19.23 0.98
C LEU A 577 -24.47 20.29 0.20
N SER A 578 -25.51 19.93 -0.57
CA SER A 578 -26.30 20.94 -1.31
C SER A 578 -27.04 21.94 -0.43
N LYS A 579 -27.19 21.65 0.86
CA LYS A 579 -27.82 22.54 1.85
C LYS A 579 -26.81 23.31 2.71
N ALA A 580 -25.50 23.07 2.55
CA ALA A 580 -24.48 23.91 3.18
C ALA A 580 -24.48 25.31 2.55
N GLY A 581 -24.30 26.36 3.36
CA GLY A 581 -24.34 27.75 2.91
C GLY A 581 -23.24 28.14 1.94
N PHE A 582 -22.03 27.56 2.11
CA PHE A 582 -20.86 27.81 1.28
C PHE A 582 -19.89 26.64 1.32
N ILE A 583 -19.44 26.18 0.16
CA ILE A 583 -18.53 25.03 0.04
C ILE A 583 -17.26 25.43 -0.70
N VAL A 584 -16.11 25.17 -0.06
CA VAL A 584 -14.80 25.24 -0.69
C VAL A 584 -14.25 23.85 -0.88
N VAL A 585 -13.78 23.54 -2.09
CA VAL A 585 -13.05 22.30 -2.38
C VAL A 585 -11.67 22.65 -2.92
N GLN A 586 -10.63 22.20 -2.23
CA GLN A 586 -9.26 22.23 -2.73
C GLN A 586 -8.87 20.83 -3.14
N ASP A 587 -8.62 20.60 -4.40
CA ASP A 587 -8.29 19.28 -4.96
C ASP A 587 -7.46 19.42 -6.24
N ILE A 588 -6.91 18.31 -6.71
CA ILE A 588 -6.16 18.24 -7.97
C ILE A 588 -7.06 17.94 -9.17
N PHE A 589 -8.30 17.47 -8.94
CA PHE A 589 -9.29 17.13 -9.95
C PHE A 589 -10.65 17.74 -9.65
N LEU A 590 -11.46 17.95 -10.68
CA LEU A 590 -12.86 18.32 -10.53
C LEU A 590 -13.69 17.06 -10.16
N THR A 591 -13.72 16.74 -8.87
CA THR A 591 -14.43 15.58 -8.31
C THR A 591 -15.94 15.82 -8.23
N GLU A 592 -16.73 14.78 -7.89
CA GLU A 592 -18.18 14.95 -7.66
C GLU A 592 -18.46 15.98 -6.55
N THR A 593 -17.65 15.99 -5.51
CA THR A 593 -17.75 17.01 -4.46
C THR A 593 -17.34 18.39 -4.97
N ALA A 594 -16.27 18.49 -5.77
CA ALA A 594 -15.79 19.76 -6.33
C ALA A 594 -16.80 20.39 -7.30
N LYS A 595 -17.58 19.59 -8.03
CA LYS A 595 -18.66 20.08 -8.91
C LYS A 595 -19.77 20.82 -8.14
N MET A 596 -19.93 20.54 -6.84
CA MET A 596 -20.92 21.17 -5.99
C MET A 596 -20.41 22.45 -5.31
N ALA A 597 -19.09 22.65 -5.28
CA ALA A 597 -18.45 23.73 -4.56
C ALA A 597 -18.79 25.13 -5.11
N ASP A 598 -18.74 26.13 -4.23
CA ASP A 598 -18.82 27.54 -4.61
C ASP A 598 -17.45 28.09 -5.01
N VAL A 599 -16.37 27.53 -4.40
CA VAL A 599 -14.99 27.81 -4.78
C VAL A 599 -14.20 26.52 -4.92
N VAL A 600 -13.46 26.38 -6.03
CA VAL A 600 -12.55 25.26 -6.27
C VAL A 600 -11.12 25.79 -6.38
N LEU A 601 -10.21 25.25 -5.56
CA LEU A 601 -8.81 25.63 -5.51
C LEU A 601 -7.93 24.48 -6.03
N PRO A 602 -7.13 24.65 -7.09
CA PRO A 602 -6.25 23.61 -7.64
C PRO A 602 -5.01 23.42 -6.78
N GLY A 603 -4.94 22.27 -6.10
CA GLY A 603 -3.81 21.84 -5.29
C GLY A 603 -2.72 21.09 -6.05
N ALA A 604 -1.65 20.73 -5.35
CA ALA A 604 -0.49 20.00 -5.86
C ALA A 604 -0.53 18.52 -5.51
N SER A 605 0.01 17.66 -6.41
CA SER A 605 0.23 16.25 -6.14
C SER A 605 1.48 16.02 -5.25
N TYR A 606 1.64 14.79 -4.75
CA TYR A 606 2.79 14.42 -3.92
C TYR A 606 4.16 14.62 -4.61
N ALA A 607 4.22 14.57 -5.94
CA ALA A 607 5.45 14.77 -6.70
C ALA A 607 5.80 16.25 -6.94
N GLU A 608 4.88 17.16 -6.62
CA GLU A 608 4.95 18.59 -6.87
C GLU A 608 5.22 19.41 -5.59
N LYS A 609 5.41 18.75 -4.44
CA LYS A 609 5.57 19.39 -3.12
C LYS A 609 6.56 18.65 -2.23
N ASP A 610 7.09 19.35 -1.25
CA ASP A 610 7.89 18.80 -0.15
C ASP A 610 7.02 18.63 1.11
N GLY A 611 7.42 17.71 1.98
CA GLY A 611 6.78 17.49 3.27
C GLY A 611 7.05 16.10 3.83
N THR A 612 6.22 15.65 4.75
CA THR A 612 6.36 14.34 5.38
C THR A 612 5.05 13.56 5.41
N PHE A 613 5.16 12.23 5.38
CA PHE A 613 4.08 11.30 5.71
C PHE A 613 4.45 10.47 6.93
N THR A 614 3.46 10.12 7.74
CA THR A 614 3.60 9.14 8.82
C THR A 614 2.82 7.88 8.45
N ASN A 615 3.54 6.80 8.21
CA ASN A 615 2.92 5.53 7.80
C ASN A 615 2.25 4.80 8.97
N GLN A 616 1.61 3.65 8.71
CA GLN A 616 0.86 2.87 9.71
C GLN A 616 1.72 2.37 10.89
N GLU A 617 3.04 2.19 10.72
CA GLU A 617 3.93 1.82 11.83
C GLU A 617 4.41 3.04 12.68
N GLY A 618 4.02 4.25 12.29
CA GLY A 618 4.50 5.48 12.93
C GLY A 618 5.85 5.96 12.42
N ARG A 619 6.22 5.57 11.22
CA ARG A 619 7.44 6.05 10.58
C ARG A 619 7.19 7.34 9.83
N VAL A 620 7.83 8.41 10.28
CA VAL A 620 7.86 9.69 9.57
C VAL A 620 8.85 9.57 8.42
N GLN A 621 8.37 9.86 7.22
CA GLN A 621 9.13 9.69 5.98
C GLN A 621 9.01 10.95 5.13
N ARG A 622 10.10 11.37 4.51
CA ARG A 622 10.13 12.58 3.69
C ARG A 622 9.66 12.32 2.28
N ILE A 623 8.73 13.12 1.79
CA ILE A 623 8.43 13.29 0.37
C ILE A 623 9.22 14.48 -0.17
N ARG A 624 9.61 14.42 -1.44
CA ARG A 624 10.42 15.45 -2.10
C ARG A 624 9.82 15.83 -3.43
N LYS A 625 9.84 17.11 -3.69
CA LYS A 625 9.39 17.71 -4.95
C LYS A 625 10.27 17.24 -6.12
N ALA A 626 9.69 16.49 -7.04
CA ALA A 626 10.33 16.00 -8.24
C ALA A 626 10.16 16.95 -9.44
N ILE A 627 8.97 17.56 -9.54
CA ILE A 627 8.57 18.48 -10.62
C ILE A 627 7.87 19.72 -10.05
N GLN A 628 7.73 20.75 -10.85
CA GLN A 628 6.93 21.92 -10.48
C GLN A 628 5.41 21.59 -10.55
N PRO A 629 4.56 22.28 -9.78
CA PRO A 629 3.12 22.17 -9.92
C PRO A 629 2.68 22.42 -11.37
N VAL A 630 1.79 21.55 -11.87
CA VAL A 630 1.30 21.64 -13.26
C VAL A 630 0.10 22.60 -13.38
N ASN A 631 -0.08 23.13 -14.59
CA ASN A 631 -1.32 23.85 -14.97
C ASN A 631 -1.71 25.03 -14.07
N GLY A 632 -0.76 25.74 -13.48
CA GLY A 632 -1.05 26.88 -12.58
C GLY A 632 -1.61 26.50 -11.21
N ALA A 633 -1.56 25.23 -10.83
CA ALA A 633 -1.83 24.78 -9.46
C ALA A 633 -0.79 25.37 -8.47
N ARG A 634 -1.19 25.52 -7.20
CA ARG A 634 -0.29 25.94 -6.11
C ARG A 634 -0.07 24.80 -5.12
N GLY A 635 1.04 24.87 -4.40
CA GLY A 635 1.27 24.00 -3.26
C GLY A 635 0.16 24.18 -2.21
N ASP A 636 -0.33 23.07 -1.65
CA ASP A 636 -1.41 23.13 -0.65
C ASP A 636 -0.98 23.93 0.58
N LEU A 637 0.30 23.85 0.98
CA LEU A 637 0.91 24.66 2.03
C LEU A 637 0.77 26.17 1.73
N ASP A 638 1.07 26.61 0.50
CA ASP A 638 1.00 28.02 0.11
C ASP A 638 -0.44 28.55 0.15
N ILE A 639 -1.41 27.71 -0.26
CA ILE A 639 -2.84 28.04 -0.20
C ILE A 639 -3.29 28.23 1.25
N LEU A 640 -2.95 27.26 2.12
CA LEU A 640 -3.30 27.31 3.55
C LEU A 640 -2.63 28.49 4.27
N CYS A 641 -1.37 28.78 3.96
CA CYS A 641 -0.67 29.95 4.49
C CYS A 641 -1.36 31.25 4.07
N SER A 642 -1.75 31.33 2.79
CA SER A 642 -2.44 32.53 2.27
C SER A 642 -3.79 32.73 2.94
N LEU A 643 -4.56 31.68 3.21
CA LEU A 643 -5.85 31.76 3.90
C LEU A 643 -5.72 32.09 5.38
N GLY A 644 -4.75 31.47 6.07
CA GLY A 644 -4.54 31.65 7.52
C GLY A 644 -3.68 32.85 7.89
N GLY A 645 -3.06 33.53 6.92
CA GLY A 645 -2.09 34.58 7.19
C GLY A 645 -0.79 34.09 7.83
N PHE A 646 -0.46 32.78 7.64
CA PHE A 646 0.73 32.18 8.21
C PHE A 646 1.99 32.52 7.40
N ARG A 647 3.14 32.62 8.09
CA ARG A 647 4.41 33.04 7.48
C ARG A 647 5.46 31.92 7.57
N TYR A 648 5.25 30.82 6.86
CA TYR A 648 6.23 29.74 6.70
C TYR A 648 6.86 29.81 5.30
N LYS A 649 8.16 29.62 5.22
CA LYS A 649 8.92 29.63 3.95
C LYS A 649 8.90 28.26 3.27
N CYS A 650 8.86 27.20 4.05
CA CYS A 650 8.92 25.83 3.55
C CYS A 650 8.24 24.84 4.53
N ALA A 651 8.09 23.59 4.10
CA ALA A 651 7.56 22.51 4.93
C ALA A 651 8.40 22.26 6.20
N GLY A 652 9.71 22.49 6.15
CA GLY A 652 10.60 22.36 7.30
C GLY A 652 10.24 23.32 8.44
N ASP A 653 9.89 24.58 8.14
CA ASP A 653 9.48 25.55 9.16
C ASP A 653 8.20 25.10 9.90
N VAL A 654 7.26 24.52 9.14
CA VAL A 654 6.03 23.96 9.73
C VAL A 654 6.34 22.73 10.57
N PHE A 655 7.26 21.87 10.10
CA PHE A 655 7.68 20.69 10.83
C PHE A 655 8.35 21.03 12.18
N ASP A 656 9.12 22.12 12.23
CA ASP A 656 9.71 22.62 13.49
C ASP A 656 8.65 23.13 14.49
N GLU A 657 7.50 23.58 14.02
CA GLU A 657 6.38 23.88 14.90
C GLU A 657 5.64 22.60 15.34
N ILE A 658 5.43 21.65 14.44
CA ILE A 658 4.85 20.31 14.75
C ILE A 658 5.60 19.65 15.91
N LYS A 659 6.94 19.73 15.94
CA LYS A 659 7.78 19.16 17.02
C LYS A 659 7.44 19.72 18.39
N LYS A 660 6.97 20.98 18.48
CA LYS A 660 6.59 21.62 19.75
C LYS A 660 5.20 21.18 20.20
N GLU A 661 4.30 20.91 19.27
CA GLU A 661 2.90 20.58 19.54
C GLU A 661 2.67 19.07 19.69
N ALA A 662 3.41 18.24 18.94
CA ALA A 662 3.34 16.77 18.95
C ALA A 662 4.61 16.15 19.55
N PRO A 663 4.64 15.81 20.85
CA PRO A 663 5.86 15.34 21.55
C PRO A 663 6.56 14.13 20.91
N ALA A 664 5.80 13.24 20.27
CA ALA A 664 6.35 12.09 19.56
C ALA A 664 7.30 12.46 18.41
N TYR A 665 7.25 13.69 17.92
CA TYR A 665 8.08 14.20 16.82
C TYR A 665 9.28 15.02 17.28
N LYS A 666 9.43 15.31 18.57
CA LYS A 666 10.41 16.27 19.14
C LYS A 666 11.86 16.05 18.70
N ASP A 667 12.28 14.77 18.64
CA ASP A 667 13.66 14.38 18.33
C ASP A 667 13.92 14.17 16.82
N ILE A 668 12.89 14.38 15.97
CA ILE A 668 12.99 14.21 14.53
C ILE A 668 13.38 15.54 13.90
N THR A 669 14.44 15.56 13.11
CA THR A 669 14.79 16.70 12.28
C THR A 669 14.46 16.40 10.83
N PHE A 670 14.12 17.45 10.05
CA PHE A 670 13.81 17.29 8.63
C PHE A 670 14.96 16.64 7.86
N ASP A 671 16.21 16.89 8.30
CA ASP A 671 17.40 16.27 7.72
C ASP A 671 17.60 14.80 8.15
N SER A 672 17.17 14.42 9.36
CA SER A 672 17.24 13.02 9.82
C SER A 672 16.33 12.07 9.04
N LEU A 673 15.41 12.61 8.24
CA LEU A 673 14.47 11.83 7.41
C LEU A 673 15.08 11.31 6.10
N TYR A 674 16.41 11.26 6.01
CA TYR A 674 17.11 10.56 4.94
C TYR A 674 16.91 9.05 5.05
N GLY A 675 17.01 8.35 3.93
CA GLY A 675 16.88 6.90 3.91
C GLY A 675 15.45 6.43 4.25
N LYS A 676 15.33 5.48 5.19
CA LYS A 676 14.04 4.84 5.53
C LYS A 676 13.09 5.70 6.37
N GLY A 677 13.51 6.88 6.87
CA GLY A 677 12.73 7.68 7.82
C GLY A 677 12.90 7.21 9.27
N VAL A 678 12.21 7.89 10.20
CA VAL A 678 12.35 7.74 11.66
C VAL A 678 11.03 7.30 12.28
N LEU A 679 11.07 6.29 13.16
CA LEU A 679 9.90 5.91 13.96
C LEU A 679 9.64 6.95 15.05
N VAL A 680 8.39 7.34 15.24
CA VAL A 680 7.98 8.19 16.37
C VAL A 680 8.21 7.47 17.69
N LYS A 681 8.54 8.25 18.72
CA LYS A 681 8.67 7.79 20.11
C LYS A 681 7.66 8.54 20.96
N GLY A 682 6.46 8.00 21.06
CA GLY A 682 5.40 8.57 21.89
C GLY A 682 5.52 8.15 23.36
N GLU A 683 4.89 8.90 24.25
CA GLU A 683 4.60 8.49 25.62
C GLU A 683 3.19 7.89 25.64
N LYS A 684 3.00 6.83 26.42
CA LYS A 684 1.70 6.18 26.54
C LYS A 684 0.65 7.15 27.03
N ILE A 685 -0.28 7.53 26.16
CA ILE A 685 -1.42 8.37 26.50
C ILE A 685 -2.61 7.43 26.76
N ALA A 686 -3.04 7.34 28.02
CA ALA A 686 -4.28 6.66 28.33
C ALA A 686 -5.45 7.49 27.80
N LEU A 687 -6.08 7.04 26.74
CA LEU A 687 -7.31 7.62 26.21
C LEU A 687 -8.46 7.16 27.14
N SER A 688 -8.74 7.95 28.19
CA SER A 688 -9.74 7.62 29.19
C SER A 688 -11.15 7.65 28.63
N GLY A 689 -11.97 6.64 28.98
CA GLY A 689 -13.42 6.75 28.94
C GLY A 689 -14.17 5.87 27.93
N GLN A 690 -13.61 4.76 27.46
CA GLN A 690 -14.39 3.83 26.67
C GLN A 690 -15.21 2.91 27.59
N GLN A 691 -16.53 2.98 27.49
CA GLN A 691 -17.43 2.07 28.22
C GLN A 691 -17.37 0.66 27.60
N PRO A 692 -17.41 -0.40 28.42
CA PRO A 692 -17.45 -1.75 27.89
C PRO A 692 -18.70 -1.98 27.03
N VAL A 693 -18.56 -2.83 26.02
CA VAL A 693 -19.61 -3.19 25.08
C VAL A 693 -20.79 -3.80 25.86
N ASN A 694 -21.98 -3.23 25.70
CA ASN A 694 -23.19 -3.80 26.22
C ASN A 694 -23.66 -4.94 25.28
N ARG A 695 -23.35 -6.19 25.63
CA ARG A 695 -23.58 -7.41 24.80
C ARG A 695 -25.04 -7.63 24.34
N LYS A 696 -25.99 -6.73 24.65
CA LYS A 696 -27.39 -6.90 24.33
C LYS A 696 -27.82 -6.47 22.92
N ASP A 697 -27.00 -5.72 22.21
CA ASP A 697 -27.33 -5.16 20.89
C ASP A 697 -26.60 -5.86 19.73
N ILE A 698 -26.51 -7.18 19.74
CA ILE A 698 -26.08 -7.96 18.59
C ILE A 698 -27.21 -7.84 17.55
N VAL A 699 -27.03 -6.93 16.60
CA VAL A 699 -27.89 -6.86 15.42
C VAL A 699 -27.62 -8.08 14.56
N SER A 700 -28.35 -9.18 14.80
CA SER A 700 -28.38 -10.28 13.85
C SER A 700 -29.04 -9.72 12.58
N GLN A 701 -28.26 -9.61 11.51
CA GLN A 701 -28.84 -9.30 10.19
C GLN A 701 -29.66 -10.52 9.76
N ALA A 702 -30.97 -10.47 10.00
CA ALA A 702 -31.90 -11.53 9.59
C ALA A 702 -31.68 -11.85 8.10
N GLU A 703 -31.83 -13.13 7.73
CA GLU A 703 -31.80 -13.55 6.34
C GLU A 703 -32.92 -12.83 5.56
N ASP A 704 -32.56 -12.20 4.48
CA ASP A 704 -33.49 -11.59 3.53
C ASP A 704 -33.55 -12.47 2.27
N LYS A 705 -34.64 -13.21 2.12
CA LYS A 705 -34.85 -14.10 0.97
C LYS A 705 -34.94 -13.33 -0.36
N GLN A 706 -35.36 -12.07 -0.32
CA GLN A 706 -35.43 -11.23 -1.53
C GLN A 706 -34.07 -10.73 -1.97
N TYR A 707 -33.16 -10.47 -1.02
CA TYR A 707 -31.78 -9.98 -1.26
C TYR A 707 -30.79 -10.86 -0.48
N PRO A 708 -30.49 -12.07 -1.01
CA PRO A 708 -29.79 -13.10 -0.22
C PRO A 708 -28.31 -12.82 0.04
N PHE A 709 -27.67 -11.93 -0.73
CA PHE A 709 -26.25 -11.66 -0.59
C PHE A 709 -25.98 -10.43 0.26
N LEU A 710 -25.05 -10.54 1.22
CA LEU A 710 -24.43 -9.39 1.87
C LEU A 710 -23.42 -8.76 0.91
N LEU A 711 -23.53 -7.45 0.66
CA LEU A 711 -22.59 -6.73 -0.22
C LEU A 711 -21.50 -6.10 0.61
N ILE A 712 -20.27 -6.54 0.39
CA ILE A 712 -19.07 -5.86 0.89
C ILE A 712 -18.36 -5.14 -0.25
N THR A 713 -17.73 -4.02 0.08
CA THR A 713 -16.97 -3.20 -0.86
C THR A 713 -15.58 -2.93 -0.32
N GLY A 714 -14.64 -2.59 -1.18
CA GLY A 714 -13.28 -2.29 -0.78
C GLY A 714 -12.38 -1.94 -1.94
N ASN A 715 -11.11 -1.67 -1.63
CA ASN A 715 -10.11 -1.45 -2.66
C ASN A 715 -9.83 -2.74 -3.44
N HIS A 716 -9.35 -2.57 -4.65
CA HIS A 716 -8.74 -3.63 -5.45
C HIS A 716 -7.24 -3.37 -5.59
N LEU A 717 -6.46 -4.44 -5.81
CA LEU A 717 -5.01 -4.35 -6.01
C LEU A 717 -4.58 -3.24 -6.99
N LEU A 718 -5.33 -3.06 -8.08
CA LEU A 718 -5.04 -2.05 -9.11
C LEU A 718 -5.69 -0.68 -8.83
N HIS A 719 -6.77 -0.64 -8.07
CA HIS A 719 -7.54 0.58 -7.83
C HIS A 719 -7.77 0.87 -6.35
N SER A 720 -7.33 2.06 -5.92
CA SER A 720 -7.51 2.61 -4.58
C SER A 720 -7.68 4.12 -4.66
N GLY A 721 -8.87 4.56 -4.38
CA GLY A 721 -9.25 5.97 -4.47
C GLY A 721 -9.26 6.52 -5.92
N LYS A 722 -9.61 7.79 -6.05
CA LYS A 722 -9.75 8.48 -7.34
C LYS A 722 -8.46 8.57 -8.18
N LEU A 723 -7.29 8.56 -7.54
CA LEU A 723 -6.00 8.74 -8.22
C LEU A 723 -5.71 7.61 -9.21
N SER A 724 -5.99 6.37 -8.83
CA SER A 724 -5.73 5.20 -9.66
C SER A 724 -6.59 5.16 -10.93
N GLN A 725 -7.82 5.70 -10.88
CA GLN A 725 -8.71 5.80 -12.04
C GLN A 725 -8.24 6.85 -13.07
N LYS A 726 -7.43 7.82 -12.63
CA LYS A 726 -6.79 8.81 -13.50
C LYS A 726 -5.42 8.36 -14.02
N ALA A 727 -4.91 7.24 -13.54
CA ALA A 727 -3.68 6.62 -14.02
C ALA A 727 -4.00 5.68 -15.20
N LEU A 728 -3.82 6.17 -16.43
CA LEU A 728 -4.22 5.49 -17.66
C LEU A 728 -3.76 4.02 -17.72
N VAL A 729 -2.55 3.74 -17.29
CA VAL A 729 -1.96 2.40 -17.28
C VAL A 729 -2.75 1.45 -16.37
N LEU A 730 -3.13 1.89 -15.17
CA LEU A 730 -3.93 1.07 -14.25
C LEU A 730 -5.36 0.89 -14.77
N LYS A 731 -5.93 1.93 -15.39
CA LYS A 731 -7.25 1.85 -16.03
C LYS A 731 -7.27 0.85 -17.19
N GLN A 732 -6.20 0.74 -17.97
CA GLN A 732 -6.07 -0.26 -19.03
C GLN A 732 -6.00 -1.71 -18.50
N LEU A 733 -5.41 -1.91 -17.31
CA LEU A 733 -5.33 -3.24 -16.68
C LEU A 733 -6.66 -3.71 -16.11
N LEU A 734 -7.45 -2.79 -15.57
CA LEU A 734 -8.78 -3.06 -15.02
C LEU A 734 -9.71 -1.88 -15.37
N PRO A 735 -10.29 -1.88 -16.58
CA PRO A 735 -11.11 -0.76 -17.04
C PRO A 735 -12.48 -0.68 -16.36
N GLU A 736 -13.04 -1.81 -15.98
CA GLU A 736 -14.39 -1.95 -15.44
C GLU A 736 -14.38 -2.71 -14.11
N PRO A 737 -15.28 -2.40 -13.19
CA PRO A 737 -15.47 -3.18 -11.98
C PRO A 737 -16.12 -4.54 -12.30
N PHE A 738 -16.13 -5.40 -11.30
CA PHE A 738 -16.76 -6.71 -11.35
C PHE A 738 -17.45 -6.99 -10.03
N VAL A 739 -18.40 -7.93 -10.03
CA VAL A 739 -18.93 -8.52 -8.81
C VAL A 739 -18.29 -9.89 -8.58
N GLU A 740 -17.77 -10.12 -7.38
CA GLU A 740 -17.19 -11.41 -6.97
C GLU A 740 -18.16 -12.16 -6.05
N ILE A 741 -18.36 -13.47 -6.30
CA ILE A 741 -19.14 -14.37 -5.44
C ILE A 741 -18.39 -15.68 -5.20
N SER A 742 -18.88 -16.48 -4.26
CA SER A 742 -18.31 -17.79 -3.97
C SER A 742 -18.58 -18.78 -5.11
N GLY A 743 -17.70 -19.79 -5.23
CA GLY A 743 -17.92 -20.88 -6.18
C GLY A 743 -19.17 -21.71 -5.89
N LYS A 744 -19.61 -21.78 -4.63
CA LYS A 744 -20.85 -22.47 -4.22
C LYS A 744 -22.10 -21.73 -4.72
N ASP A 745 -22.15 -20.40 -4.53
CA ASP A 745 -23.24 -19.57 -5.03
C ASP A 745 -23.34 -19.63 -6.56
N ALA A 746 -22.19 -19.51 -7.24
CA ALA A 746 -22.14 -19.56 -8.69
C ALA A 746 -22.68 -20.89 -9.25
N ALA A 747 -22.33 -22.01 -8.61
CA ALA A 747 -22.82 -23.35 -9.01
C ALA A 747 -24.33 -23.46 -8.79
N GLU A 748 -24.86 -23.03 -7.63
CA GLU A 748 -26.29 -23.04 -7.33
C GLU A 748 -27.12 -22.18 -8.29
N MET A 749 -26.54 -21.06 -8.73
CA MET A 749 -27.20 -20.11 -9.66
C MET A 749 -26.99 -20.45 -11.14
N GLY A 750 -26.17 -21.44 -11.47
CA GLY A 750 -25.83 -21.77 -12.86
C GLY A 750 -25.07 -20.66 -13.59
N ILE A 751 -24.25 -19.88 -12.84
CA ILE A 751 -23.48 -18.76 -13.36
C ILE A 751 -22.01 -19.19 -13.51
N LYS A 752 -21.38 -18.75 -14.62
CA LYS A 752 -19.96 -19.00 -14.92
C LYS A 752 -19.14 -17.73 -14.73
N ASP A 753 -17.86 -17.90 -14.48
CA ASP A 753 -16.90 -16.81 -14.46
C ASP A 753 -16.92 -16.04 -15.78
N GLY A 754 -17.00 -14.70 -15.69
CA GLY A 754 -17.10 -13.81 -16.86
C GLY A 754 -18.53 -13.53 -17.36
N ASP A 755 -19.56 -14.22 -16.88
CA ASP A 755 -20.95 -13.95 -17.26
C ASP A 755 -21.33 -12.50 -16.87
N MET A 756 -22.21 -11.88 -17.66
CA MET A 756 -22.84 -10.60 -17.30
C MET A 756 -24.00 -10.83 -16.35
N VAL A 757 -24.04 -10.08 -15.27
CA VAL A 757 -25.11 -10.15 -14.28
C VAL A 757 -25.60 -8.75 -13.89
N THR A 758 -26.84 -8.67 -13.47
CA THR A 758 -27.39 -7.47 -12.81
C THR A 758 -27.33 -7.69 -11.30
N VAL A 759 -26.60 -6.84 -10.62
CA VAL A 759 -26.57 -6.75 -9.15
C VAL A 759 -27.61 -5.71 -8.73
N LYS A 760 -28.65 -6.13 -8.02
CA LYS A 760 -29.77 -5.28 -7.62
C LYS A 760 -29.88 -5.24 -6.11
N GLY A 761 -29.72 -4.05 -5.52
CA GLY A 761 -30.02 -3.72 -4.14
C GLY A 761 -31.40 -3.09 -4.00
N ARG A 762 -31.72 -2.61 -2.80
CA ARG A 762 -32.98 -1.88 -2.53
C ARG A 762 -33.02 -0.51 -3.20
N TYR A 763 -31.86 0.16 -3.32
CA TYR A 763 -31.74 1.56 -3.74
C TYR A 763 -31.04 1.75 -5.08
N HIS A 764 -30.27 0.76 -5.51
CA HIS A 764 -29.43 0.87 -6.71
C HIS A 764 -29.32 -0.47 -7.41
N GLU A 765 -29.10 -0.43 -8.73
CA GLU A 765 -28.76 -1.62 -9.51
C GLU A 765 -27.67 -1.29 -10.53
N VAL A 766 -26.86 -2.29 -10.84
CA VAL A 766 -25.74 -2.15 -11.77
C VAL A 766 -25.50 -3.46 -12.52
N ARG A 767 -25.10 -3.33 -13.78
CA ARG A 767 -24.74 -4.48 -14.62
C ARG A 767 -23.22 -4.66 -14.65
N LEU A 768 -22.75 -5.84 -14.23
CA LEU A 768 -21.33 -6.13 -14.07
C LEU A 768 -20.98 -7.52 -14.61
N LYS A 769 -19.71 -7.71 -14.97
CA LYS A 769 -19.14 -9.06 -15.12
C LYS A 769 -18.98 -9.71 -13.76
N ILE A 770 -19.26 -11.01 -13.68
CA ILE A 770 -19.06 -11.79 -12.46
C ILE A 770 -17.66 -12.42 -12.44
N ARG A 771 -17.08 -12.47 -11.25
CA ARG A 771 -15.90 -13.29 -10.93
C ARG A 771 -16.28 -14.34 -9.92
N VAL A 772 -15.94 -15.59 -10.22
CA VAL A 772 -16.21 -16.73 -9.35
C VAL A 772 -14.97 -17.10 -8.56
N LYS A 773 -15.03 -16.96 -7.23
CA LYS A 773 -13.89 -17.20 -6.34
C LYS A 773 -14.12 -18.39 -5.43
N LYS A 774 -13.45 -19.52 -5.71
CA LYS A 774 -13.50 -20.70 -4.84
C LYS A 774 -12.91 -20.37 -3.46
N GLY A 775 -13.58 -20.81 -2.38
CA GLY A 775 -13.14 -20.63 -0.99
C GLY A 775 -13.52 -19.30 -0.36
N SER A 776 -14.30 -18.43 -1.03
CA SER A 776 -15.01 -17.33 -0.40
C SER A 776 -16.27 -17.81 0.31
N LEU A 777 -16.75 -17.03 1.30
CA LEU A 777 -17.96 -17.35 2.05
C LEU A 777 -19.20 -17.31 1.15
N LYS A 778 -20.11 -18.28 1.32
CA LYS A 778 -21.41 -18.30 0.64
C LYS A 778 -22.30 -17.15 1.09
N GLY A 779 -23.11 -16.60 0.18
CA GLY A 779 -24.02 -15.49 0.49
C GLY A 779 -23.34 -14.13 0.67
N VAL A 780 -22.10 -13.99 0.24
CA VAL A 780 -21.36 -12.72 0.24
C VAL A 780 -21.00 -12.34 -1.19
N ALA A 781 -21.32 -11.12 -1.58
CA ALA A 781 -20.90 -10.50 -2.83
C ALA A 781 -19.91 -9.38 -2.54
N PHE A 782 -18.89 -9.24 -3.39
CA PHE A 782 -17.91 -8.14 -3.31
C PHE A 782 -17.91 -7.34 -4.61
N ILE A 783 -17.94 -6.01 -4.49
CA ILE A 783 -17.72 -5.10 -5.61
C ILE A 783 -16.58 -4.15 -5.24
N ALA A 784 -15.58 -4.03 -6.12
CA ALA A 784 -14.49 -3.09 -5.92
C ALA A 784 -14.96 -1.65 -6.00
N GLU A 785 -14.55 -0.84 -5.02
CA GLU A 785 -14.78 0.60 -4.97
C GLU A 785 -13.93 1.35 -5.99
N ASN A 786 -14.15 2.66 -6.07
CA ASN A 786 -13.27 3.61 -6.80
C ASN A 786 -13.38 3.56 -8.32
N PHE A 787 -14.48 3.10 -8.87
CA PHE A 787 -14.82 3.24 -10.28
C PHE A 787 -15.81 4.39 -10.47
N GLU A 788 -15.40 5.42 -11.23
CA GLU A 788 -16.19 6.65 -11.38
C GLU A 788 -17.56 6.39 -12.03
N ASP A 789 -17.58 5.47 -13.00
CA ASP A 789 -18.79 5.16 -13.77
C ASP A 789 -19.79 4.26 -13.02
N ILE A 790 -19.38 3.68 -11.89
CA ILE A 790 -20.17 2.73 -11.10
C ILE A 790 -20.00 3.03 -9.59
N PRO A 791 -20.73 4.01 -9.08
CA PRO A 791 -20.66 4.41 -7.68
C PRO A 791 -21.32 3.39 -6.76
N VAL A 792 -20.54 2.42 -6.27
CA VAL A 792 -21.05 1.34 -5.39
C VAL A 792 -21.63 1.84 -4.06
N ASN A 793 -21.27 3.05 -3.63
CA ASN A 793 -21.82 3.66 -2.44
C ASN A 793 -23.30 4.09 -2.56
N LEU A 794 -23.90 3.98 -3.75
CA LEU A 794 -25.36 4.10 -3.94
C LEU A 794 -26.14 2.87 -3.43
N PHE A 795 -25.49 1.74 -3.19
CA PHE A 795 -26.14 0.58 -2.56
C PHE A 795 -26.36 0.78 -1.07
N PHE A 796 -25.62 1.68 -0.44
CA PHE A 796 -25.67 1.92 1.00
C PHE A 796 -26.74 2.95 1.35
N LYS A 797 -27.29 2.81 2.54
CA LYS A 797 -28.19 3.78 3.14
C LYS A 797 -27.73 4.08 4.57
N LYS A 798 -27.62 5.34 4.89
CA LYS A 798 -27.20 5.78 6.24
C LYS A 798 -28.14 5.21 7.29
N GLY A 799 -27.55 4.63 8.35
CA GLY A 799 -28.30 4.00 9.45
C GLY A 799 -28.78 2.57 9.16
N GLU A 800 -28.64 2.08 7.92
CA GLU A 800 -28.83 0.67 7.60
C GLU A 800 -27.46 -0.04 7.64
N GLY A 801 -27.41 -1.27 8.10
CA GLY A 801 -26.17 -2.04 8.17
C GLY A 801 -25.56 -2.35 6.81
N ILE A 802 -24.88 -3.47 6.67
CA ILE A 802 -24.30 -3.93 5.40
C ILE A 802 -25.42 -4.13 4.37
N PRO A 803 -25.32 -3.51 3.18
CA PRO A 803 -26.38 -3.62 2.18
C PRO A 803 -26.51 -5.05 1.68
N ARG A 804 -27.75 -5.39 1.30
CA ARG A 804 -28.07 -6.69 0.70
C ARG A 804 -28.43 -6.54 -0.75
N VAL A 805 -28.04 -7.51 -1.55
CA VAL A 805 -28.30 -7.54 -2.99
C VAL A 805 -28.79 -8.89 -3.45
N LYS A 806 -29.45 -8.90 -4.61
CA LYS A 806 -29.68 -10.08 -5.42
C LYS A 806 -28.88 -10.00 -6.70
N ILE A 807 -28.46 -11.15 -7.20
CA ILE A 807 -27.72 -11.27 -8.44
C ILE A 807 -28.61 -11.98 -9.46
N ILE A 808 -28.78 -11.39 -10.62
CA ILE A 808 -29.67 -11.88 -11.66
C ILE A 808 -28.80 -12.07 -12.90
N LYS A 809 -28.82 -13.28 -13.48
CA LYS A 809 -28.15 -13.54 -14.75
C LYS A 809 -28.77 -12.68 -15.84
N SER A 810 -27.95 -11.90 -16.52
CA SER A 810 -28.43 -11.16 -17.71
C SER A 810 -28.52 -12.14 -18.86
N SER A 811 -29.70 -12.18 -19.46
CA SER A 811 -29.93 -12.94 -20.69
C SER A 811 -29.08 -12.44 -21.85
#